data_03e85986eb1f37ed4f623b32cfc964f2
#
_entry.id   03e85986eb1f37ed4f623b32cfc964f2
#
_cell.length_a   1.000
_cell.length_b   1.000
_cell.length_c   1.000
_cell.angle_alpha   90.00
_cell.angle_beta   90.00
_cell.angle_gamma   90.00
#
_symmetry.space_group_name_H-M   'P 1'
#
loop_
_entity.id
_entity.type
_entity.pdbx_description
1 polymer ?
#
loop_
_entity_poly.entity_id
_entity_poly.type
_entity_poly.pdbx_seq_one_letter_code
_entity_poly.pdbx_strand_id
1 'polypeptide(L)'
;MRSWHFKAIHETLVIMNNKISYLLSTVRCMHRCNSVLASKSSASTRKRVLWICRYREPLENVNFRQLLLNIFPPFRGPSLRFLSQKTDVFSTGAKIEPEKSTEALISEETPQSSLELEKLDDSGSPKEKHIAGHSELFYSSLRKCTCPSDALDLYSSAVSIKHFTNCLTMVWRLFKNLSEEQQRYEKQLIFEHPAFVELCQRLLRDARRMMRGDLVFSLHALVNLGVPQNTLLVQTLVRVCQEKLNQFDNRCISVLATTLSGMDKDKNVSALQAGLQLLVEQRIASIRDIFILHNLMKCMGRDAPVFLKKKLEMAVLKEIDHLTFPNALRMFLALVAMNYCSIPILNACSKKIQEHIHDVPFRQLIVILDACCSLQYRNVKLVSALADYVNSTACIWDKRQIMLFLSACETLAFQPTELMGIFAEKVTEDPEFLNLKNLMIVLRVYSRLNYVPRDQKHLFFETLHSCLNKFLPQISNTELLKAVYSFCILGYLPNHALDTLMQKDSRNELLLSDDLHKEQKEIMLRCVKVCMELDSPSFTKPAFVLTKDSSSLVSLNLRKAREALIELLGDENMFQQNVQLPYKYHIDFEIKMDSDRKKVLPIPATDDHTDSSVHRLALLFVPPSAFCLGSTHPQGKLAMKKRHLNKLGYHVILVLNKKFQEMTNEDAVEFLKGKIYPENPSPPSEVTMQDNN
;
A
#
# COMPACT_ATOMS: atom_id res chain seq x y z
N MET A 1 25.49 -38.80 11.38
CA MET A 1 25.50 -37.32 11.53
C MET A 1 26.27 -36.53 10.45
N ARG A 2 27.24 -37.11 9.71
CA ARG A 2 27.99 -36.36 8.67
C ARG A 2 27.23 -36.11 7.34
N SER A 3 26.20 -36.87 7.02
CA SER A 3 25.43 -36.73 5.77
C SER A 3 24.45 -35.55 5.76
N TRP A 4 23.97 -35.14 6.93
CA TRP A 4 22.98 -34.02 7.03
C TRP A 4 23.64 -32.64 6.92
N HIS A 5 24.89 -32.49 7.35
CA HIS A 5 25.61 -31.22 7.21
C HIS A 5 25.96 -30.88 5.77
N PHE A 6 26.29 -31.88 4.96
CA PHE A 6 26.61 -31.65 3.54
C PHE A 6 25.38 -31.21 2.72
N LYS A 7 24.20 -31.74 3.04
CA LYS A 7 22.96 -31.38 2.34
C LYS A 7 22.51 -29.94 2.66
N ALA A 8 22.63 -29.53 3.92
CA ALA A 8 22.32 -28.17 4.34
C ALA A 8 23.28 -27.11 3.76
N ILE A 9 24.56 -27.45 3.63
CA ILE A 9 25.59 -26.58 3.00
C ILE A 9 25.34 -26.47 1.49
N HIS A 10 24.93 -27.56 0.83
CA HIS A 10 24.63 -27.54 -0.60
C HIS A 10 23.36 -26.70 -0.90
N GLU A 11 22.32 -26.82 -0.10
CA GLU A 11 21.08 -25.99 -0.24
C GLU A 11 21.35 -24.51 0.02
N THR A 12 22.20 -24.18 1.00
CA THR A 12 22.61 -22.78 1.26
C THR A 12 23.45 -22.21 0.12
N LEU A 13 24.34 -23.00 -0.46
CA LEU A 13 25.16 -22.58 -1.62
C LEU A 13 24.32 -22.38 -2.88
N VAL A 14 23.29 -23.18 -3.11
CA VAL A 14 22.36 -23.03 -4.23
C VAL A 14 21.52 -21.74 -4.07
N ILE A 15 21.08 -21.44 -2.85
CA ILE A 15 20.33 -20.21 -2.55
C ILE A 15 21.24 -18.97 -2.71
N MET A 16 22.49 -19.03 -2.28
CA MET A 16 23.46 -17.94 -2.49
C MET A 16 23.79 -17.73 -3.96
N ASN A 17 24.01 -18.78 -4.74
CA ASN A 17 24.26 -18.66 -6.18
C ASN A 17 23.08 -18.07 -6.95
N ASN A 18 21.83 -18.41 -6.59
CA ASN A 18 20.65 -17.82 -7.18
C ASN A 18 20.49 -16.33 -6.83
N LYS A 19 20.84 -15.91 -5.61
CA LYS A 19 20.87 -14.50 -5.21
C LYS A 19 21.96 -13.70 -5.93
N ILE A 20 23.14 -14.27 -6.12
CA ILE A 20 24.26 -13.65 -6.86
C ILE A 20 23.91 -13.53 -8.36
N SER A 21 23.30 -14.54 -8.95
CA SER A 21 22.81 -14.50 -10.34
C SER A 21 21.75 -13.42 -10.55
N TYR A 22 20.84 -13.23 -9.60
CA TYR A 22 19.83 -12.18 -9.63
C TYR A 22 20.45 -10.78 -9.51
N LEU A 23 21.41 -10.59 -8.61
CA LEU A 23 22.15 -9.32 -8.46
C LEU A 23 22.97 -8.99 -9.71
N LEU A 24 23.63 -9.97 -10.31
CA LEU A 24 24.38 -9.78 -11.55
C LEU A 24 23.49 -9.45 -12.75
N SER A 25 22.27 -9.99 -12.80
CA SER A 25 21.29 -9.65 -13.85
C SER A 25 20.75 -8.23 -13.70
N THR A 26 20.52 -7.77 -12.48
CA THR A 26 20.08 -6.41 -12.17
C THR A 26 21.18 -5.39 -12.48
N VAL A 27 22.42 -5.68 -12.14
CA VAL A 27 23.59 -4.82 -12.48
C VAL A 27 23.81 -4.74 -14.00
N ARG A 28 23.66 -5.86 -14.73
CA ARG A 28 23.72 -5.86 -16.21
C ARG A 28 22.57 -5.08 -16.86
N CYS A 29 21.38 -5.10 -16.26
CA CYS A 29 20.24 -4.31 -16.72
C CYS A 29 20.47 -2.81 -16.50
N MET A 30 21.01 -2.42 -15.34
CA MET A 30 21.42 -1.02 -15.05
C MET A 30 22.53 -0.53 -15.97
N HIS A 31 23.52 -1.38 -16.29
CA HIS A 31 24.59 -1.00 -17.23
C HIS A 31 24.09 -0.83 -18.67
N ARG A 32 23.14 -1.65 -19.13
CA ARG A 32 22.50 -1.47 -20.45
C ARG A 32 21.61 -0.23 -20.51
N CYS A 33 20.89 0.11 -19.43
CA CYS A 33 20.13 1.36 -19.38
C CYS A 33 21.02 2.59 -19.42
N ASN A 34 22.18 2.58 -18.77
CA ASN A 34 23.15 3.69 -18.82
C ASN A 34 23.83 3.85 -20.18
N SER A 35 24.09 2.76 -20.90
CA SER A 35 24.71 2.84 -22.24
C SER A 35 23.74 3.33 -23.33
N VAL A 36 22.43 3.05 -23.20
CA VAL A 36 21.40 3.54 -24.12
C VAL A 36 21.04 5.02 -23.84
N LEU A 37 21.18 5.48 -22.59
CA LEU A 37 20.98 6.89 -22.22
C LEU A 37 22.15 7.81 -22.58
N ALA A 38 23.34 7.24 -22.83
CA ALA A 38 24.51 8.02 -23.22
C ALA A 38 24.52 8.44 -24.70
N SER A 39 23.71 7.82 -25.55
CA SER A 39 23.85 8.00 -26.99
C SER A 39 22.84 8.93 -27.69
N LYS A 40 21.73 9.37 -27.05
CA LYS A 40 20.79 10.33 -27.68
C LYS A 40 19.84 10.98 -26.64
N SER A 41 20.23 12.12 -26.06
CA SER A 41 19.22 13.06 -25.51
C SER A 41 19.77 14.47 -25.32
N SER A 42 18.98 15.47 -25.69
CA SER A 42 19.28 16.90 -25.51
C SER A 42 19.32 17.29 -24.02
N ALA A 43 20.06 18.37 -23.71
CA ALA A 43 20.29 18.84 -22.33
C ALA A 43 19.02 19.13 -21.50
N SER A 44 17.89 19.38 -22.15
CA SER A 44 16.59 19.64 -21.51
C SER A 44 15.97 18.38 -20.91
N THR A 45 16.10 17.24 -21.56
CA THR A 45 15.54 15.95 -21.08
C THR A 45 16.33 15.40 -19.90
N ARG A 46 17.65 15.63 -19.86
CA ARG A 46 18.51 15.24 -18.71
C ARG A 46 18.13 15.99 -17.42
N LYS A 47 17.78 17.26 -17.50
CA LYS A 47 17.35 18.04 -16.32
C LYS A 47 16.01 17.56 -15.75
N ARG A 48 15.05 17.15 -16.57
CA ARG A 48 13.77 16.61 -16.11
C ARG A 48 13.87 15.23 -15.47
N VAL A 49 14.69 14.35 -16.00
CA VAL A 49 14.90 13.00 -15.43
C VAL A 49 15.66 13.06 -14.10
N LEU A 50 16.68 13.94 -14.01
CA LEU A 50 17.40 14.18 -12.74
C LEU A 50 16.53 14.88 -11.68
N TRP A 51 15.55 15.68 -12.10
CA TRP A 51 14.63 16.33 -11.17
C TRP A 51 13.61 15.33 -10.55
N ILE A 52 13.10 14.40 -11.35
CA ILE A 52 12.21 13.30 -10.90
C ILE A 52 12.96 12.35 -9.96
N CYS A 53 14.25 12.09 -10.19
CA CYS A 53 15.07 11.24 -9.31
C CYS A 53 15.49 11.93 -8.00
N ARG A 54 15.57 13.27 -7.95
CA ARG A 54 16.02 14.01 -6.75
C ARG A 54 14.91 14.26 -5.71
N TYR A 55 13.63 14.19 -6.09
CA TYR A 55 12.48 14.38 -5.19
C TYR A 55 11.70 13.10 -4.85
N ARG A 56 12.09 11.95 -5.39
CA ARG A 56 11.72 10.68 -4.80
C ARG A 56 12.67 10.45 -3.61
N GLU A 57 12.24 10.88 -2.41
CA GLU A 57 12.65 10.13 -1.23
C GLU A 57 12.34 8.66 -1.57
N PRO A 58 13.31 7.74 -1.49
CA PRO A 58 12.97 6.34 -1.52
C PRO A 58 12.09 6.16 -0.28
N LEU A 59 10.77 6.13 -0.47
CA LEU A 59 9.91 5.42 0.43
C LEU A 59 10.58 4.04 0.47
N GLU A 60 11.30 3.76 1.57
CA GLU A 60 11.62 2.39 1.89
C GLU A 60 10.30 1.66 1.69
N ASN A 61 10.23 0.89 0.62
CA ASN A 61 9.21 -0.11 0.41
C ASN A 61 9.38 -1.08 1.57
N VAL A 62 8.92 -0.68 2.74
CA VAL A 62 8.41 -1.63 3.73
C VAL A 62 7.27 -2.27 2.96
N ASN A 63 7.64 -3.40 2.34
CA ASN A 63 6.74 -4.16 1.51
C ASN A 63 5.55 -4.46 2.41
N PHE A 64 4.48 -3.67 2.31
CA PHE A 64 3.28 -3.76 3.15
C PHE A 64 2.72 -5.18 3.05
N ARG A 65 2.96 -5.82 1.91
CA ARG A 65 2.72 -7.24 1.65
C ARG A 65 3.57 -8.14 2.56
N GLN A 66 4.82 -7.76 2.84
CA GLN A 66 5.68 -8.47 3.81
C GLN A 66 5.27 -8.16 5.25
N LEU A 67 4.72 -6.98 5.53
CA LEU A 67 4.19 -6.63 6.84
C LEU A 67 2.89 -7.41 7.10
N LEU A 68 2.01 -7.53 6.13
CA LEU A 68 0.81 -8.39 6.19
C LEU A 68 1.17 -9.87 6.29
N LEU A 69 2.19 -10.34 5.55
CA LEU A 69 2.67 -11.74 5.62
C LEU A 69 3.42 -12.03 6.94
N ASN A 70 4.05 -11.02 7.55
CA ASN A 70 4.72 -11.18 8.85
C ASN A 70 3.77 -11.02 10.05
N ILE A 71 2.61 -10.38 9.87
CA ILE A 71 1.57 -10.26 10.92
C ILE A 71 0.63 -11.46 10.87
N PHE A 72 0.42 -12.03 9.68
CA PHE A 72 -0.26 -13.31 9.46
C PHE A 72 0.73 -14.28 8.77
N PRO A 73 1.69 -14.88 9.52
CA PRO A 73 2.58 -15.85 8.91
C PRO A 73 1.74 -17.03 8.39
N PRO A 74 2.03 -17.52 7.17
CA PRO A 74 1.59 -18.87 6.83
C PRO A 74 2.22 -19.78 7.89
N PHE A 75 1.41 -20.50 8.65
CA PHE A 75 1.84 -21.37 9.73
C PHE A 75 2.89 -22.37 9.19
N ARG A 76 4.17 -22.09 9.42
CA ARG A 76 5.22 -23.07 9.38
C ARG A 76 5.37 -23.58 10.81
N GLY A 77 4.58 -24.61 11.15
CA GLY A 77 4.75 -25.33 12.40
C GLY A 77 6.09 -26.06 12.41
N PRO A 78 6.86 -26.00 13.51
CA PRO A 78 7.97 -26.91 13.68
C PRO A 78 7.44 -28.31 13.93
N SER A 79 8.02 -29.29 13.24
CA SER A 79 7.82 -30.72 13.45
C SER A 79 8.18 -31.08 14.90
N LEU A 80 7.21 -31.22 15.78
CA LEU A 80 7.38 -31.76 17.11
C LEU A 80 7.07 -33.26 17.09
N ARG A 81 8.09 -34.04 17.36
CA ARG A 81 8.03 -35.48 17.60
C ARG A 81 7.19 -35.75 18.85
N PHE A 82 6.31 -36.72 18.72
CA PHE A 82 5.53 -37.35 19.76
C PHE A 82 6.40 -37.81 20.95
N LEU A 83 5.98 -37.42 22.16
CA LEU A 83 6.11 -38.23 23.34
C LEU A 83 4.74 -38.30 24.02
N SER A 84 4.24 -39.52 24.00
CA SER A 84 3.03 -39.99 24.64
C SER A 84 3.20 -39.91 26.18
N GLN A 85 2.27 -39.27 26.87
CA GLN A 85 1.88 -39.65 28.22
C GLN A 85 0.40 -39.40 28.47
N LYS A 86 -0.29 -40.48 28.83
CA LYS A 86 -1.66 -40.51 29.35
C LYS A 86 -1.76 -39.82 30.69
N THR A 87 -2.80 -39.06 30.91
CA THR A 87 -3.55 -39.07 32.19
C THR A 87 -4.99 -38.66 31.95
N ASP A 88 -5.87 -39.36 32.61
CA ASP A 88 -7.32 -39.33 32.52
C ASP A 88 -7.98 -38.22 33.36
N VAL A 89 -9.24 -37.91 32.96
CA VAL A 89 -10.41 -37.56 33.80
C VAL A 89 -10.54 -36.10 34.29
N PHE A 90 -11.50 -35.33 33.78
CA PHE A 90 -12.82 -35.05 34.39
C PHE A 90 -13.70 -34.23 33.43
N SER A 91 -14.94 -34.72 33.29
CA SER A 91 -16.03 -34.10 32.58
C SER A 91 -16.69 -33.02 33.43
N THR A 92 -17.02 -31.86 32.81
CA THR A 92 -18.26 -31.14 33.11
C THR A 92 -18.70 -30.37 31.87
N GLY A 93 -19.93 -30.61 31.45
CA GLY A 93 -20.52 -30.07 30.24
C GLY A 93 -20.95 -28.61 30.38
N ALA A 94 -20.71 -27.89 29.33
CA ALA A 94 -21.52 -26.73 28.95
C ALA A 94 -21.60 -26.73 27.43
N LYS A 95 -22.78 -26.95 26.90
CA LYS A 95 -23.10 -26.74 25.49
C LYS A 95 -22.98 -25.26 25.19
N ILE A 96 -22.03 -24.90 24.36
CA ILE A 96 -22.00 -23.61 23.65
C ILE A 96 -22.11 -23.97 22.16
N GLU A 97 -23.22 -23.57 21.57
CA GLU A 97 -23.43 -23.66 20.13
C GLU A 97 -22.39 -22.77 19.42
N PRO A 98 -21.80 -23.22 18.30
CA PRO A 98 -20.87 -22.39 17.53
C PRO A 98 -21.66 -21.33 16.77
N GLU A 99 -21.49 -20.08 17.15
CA GLU A 99 -21.88 -18.95 16.31
C GLU A 99 -21.19 -19.07 14.95
N LYS A 100 -22.02 -19.02 13.91
CA LYS A 100 -21.60 -18.96 12.51
C LYS A 100 -20.86 -17.64 12.29
N SER A 101 -19.55 -17.66 12.38
CA SER A 101 -18.72 -16.63 11.81
C SER A 101 -18.84 -16.73 10.28
N THR A 102 -19.63 -15.85 9.69
CA THR A 102 -19.67 -15.61 8.25
C THR A 102 -18.37 -14.94 7.85
N GLU A 103 -17.31 -15.72 7.68
CA GLU A 103 -16.18 -15.33 6.83
C GLU A 103 -16.69 -15.27 5.39
N ALA A 104 -17.18 -14.10 4.99
CA ALA A 104 -17.39 -13.79 3.58
C ALA A 104 -16.02 -13.60 2.95
N LEU A 105 -15.36 -14.72 2.62
CA LEU A 105 -14.33 -14.78 1.61
C LEU A 105 -14.81 -13.97 0.40
N ILE A 106 -13.93 -13.16 -0.18
CA ILE A 106 -14.03 -12.82 -1.59
C ILE A 106 -13.90 -14.18 -2.32
N SER A 107 -15.00 -14.92 -2.37
CA SER A 107 -15.09 -15.99 -3.33
C SER A 107 -14.88 -15.29 -4.67
N GLU A 108 -13.79 -15.66 -5.38
CA GLU A 108 -13.82 -15.51 -6.82
C GLU A 108 -15.12 -16.18 -7.24
N GLU A 109 -16.18 -15.38 -7.41
CA GLU A 109 -17.33 -15.84 -8.15
C GLU A 109 -16.77 -16.10 -9.54
N THR A 110 -16.25 -17.32 -9.75
CA THR A 110 -16.34 -17.87 -11.08
C THR A 110 -17.78 -17.62 -11.46
N PRO A 111 -18.03 -16.92 -12.61
CA PRO A 111 -19.38 -16.71 -13.08
C PRO A 111 -20.08 -18.03 -12.89
N GLN A 112 -21.20 -18.02 -12.18
CA GLN A 112 -22.01 -19.22 -12.06
C GLN A 112 -22.05 -19.76 -13.47
N SER A 113 -21.27 -20.84 -13.71
CA SER A 113 -21.56 -21.65 -14.85
C SER A 113 -22.91 -22.20 -14.49
N SER A 114 -23.95 -21.44 -14.86
CA SER A 114 -25.18 -22.09 -15.14
C SER A 114 -24.77 -23.28 -15.99
N LEU A 115 -24.90 -24.47 -15.40
CA LEU A 115 -25.18 -25.65 -16.18
C LEU A 115 -26.56 -25.35 -16.79
N GLU A 116 -26.60 -24.35 -17.68
CA GLU A 116 -27.70 -24.17 -18.59
C GLU A 116 -27.63 -25.40 -19.51
N LEU A 117 -28.49 -26.36 -19.19
CA LEU A 117 -28.92 -27.29 -20.17
C LEU A 117 -29.42 -26.47 -21.36
N GLU A 118 -28.63 -26.41 -22.44
CA GLU A 118 -29.20 -26.10 -23.75
C GLU A 118 -30.37 -27.05 -23.92
N LYS A 119 -31.60 -26.52 -24.00
CA LYS A 119 -32.79 -27.24 -24.36
C LYS A 119 -32.52 -27.81 -25.75
N LEU A 120 -32.18 -29.10 -25.80
CA LEU A 120 -32.15 -29.84 -27.05
C LEU A 120 -33.59 -29.91 -27.55
N ASP A 121 -33.82 -29.45 -28.78
CA ASP A 121 -35.07 -29.66 -29.50
C ASP A 121 -35.44 -31.11 -29.51
N ASP A 122 -36.67 -31.42 -29.18
CA ASP A 122 -37.25 -32.74 -28.95
C ASP A 122 -37.56 -33.49 -30.27
N SER A 123 -36.51 -33.74 -31.09
CA SER A 123 -36.64 -34.53 -32.33
C SER A 123 -35.57 -35.58 -32.52
N GLY A 124 -35.08 -36.16 -31.41
CA GLY A 124 -34.03 -37.22 -31.44
C GLY A 124 -34.56 -38.64 -31.42
N SER A 125 -33.82 -39.57 -32.05
CA SER A 125 -34.11 -40.99 -32.11
C SER A 125 -34.13 -41.67 -30.71
N PRO A 126 -34.75 -42.85 -30.54
CA PRO A 126 -34.85 -43.52 -29.22
C PRO A 126 -33.52 -43.80 -28.53
N LYS A 127 -32.41 -43.92 -29.27
CA LYS A 127 -31.05 -44.09 -28.73
C LYS A 127 -30.52 -42.74 -28.13
N GLU A 128 -30.89 -41.61 -28.68
CA GLU A 128 -30.51 -40.27 -28.15
C GLU A 128 -31.28 -39.95 -26.88
N LYS A 129 -32.55 -40.37 -26.73
CA LYS A 129 -33.33 -40.20 -25.50
C LYS A 129 -32.75 -41.00 -24.31
N HIS A 130 -32.18 -42.19 -24.55
CA HIS A 130 -31.55 -43.00 -23.50
C HIS A 130 -30.21 -42.35 -23.02
N ILE A 131 -29.44 -41.74 -23.94
CA ILE A 131 -28.18 -41.04 -23.61
C ILE A 131 -28.50 -39.73 -22.91
N ALA A 132 -29.55 -39.00 -23.30
CA ALA A 132 -30.00 -37.76 -22.66
C ALA A 132 -30.43 -38.01 -21.22
N GLY A 133 -31.21 -39.06 -20.95
CA GLY A 133 -31.64 -39.42 -19.59
C GLY A 133 -30.46 -39.79 -18.66
N HIS A 134 -29.47 -40.52 -19.17
CA HIS A 134 -28.28 -40.86 -18.40
C HIS A 134 -27.42 -39.65 -18.08
N SER A 135 -27.29 -38.69 -19.01
CA SER A 135 -26.59 -37.41 -18.79
C SER A 135 -27.27 -36.55 -17.72
N GLU A 136 -28.58 -36.50 -17.71
CA GLU A 136 -29.32 -35.70 -16.72
C GLU A 136 -29.21 -36.27 -15.30
N LEU A 137 -29.27 -37.61 -15.17
CA LEU A 137 -29.02 -38.29 -13.90
C LEU A 137 -27.58 -38.03 -13.39
N PHE A 138 -26.59 -38.09 -14.28
CA PHE A 138 -25.20 -37.82 -13.94
C PHE A 138 -25.05 -36.37 -13.39
N TYR A 139 -25.58 -35.36 -14.09
CA TYR A 139 -25.48 -33.96 -13.64
C TYR A 139 -26.26 -33.71 -12.36
N SER A 140 -27.41 -34.38 -12.17
CA SER A 140 -28.17 -34.25 -10.92
C SER A 140 -27.39 -34.82 -9.72
N SER A 141 -26.71 -35.96 -9.91
CA SER A 141 -25.84 -36.60 -8.91
C SER A 141 -24.61 -35.71 -8.62
N LEU A 142 -23.98 -35.16 -9.66
CA LEU A 142 -22.82 -34.27 -9.52
C LEU A 142 -23.15 -32.98 -8.73
N ARG A 143 -24.37 -32.45 -8.88
CA ARG A 143 -24.82 -31.26 -8.11
C ARG A 143 -25.04 -31.57 -6.64
N LYS A 144 -25.27 -32.84 -6.26
CA LYS A 144 -25.50 -33.26 -4.88
C LYS A 144 -24.21 -33.54 -4.12
N CYS A 145 -23.06 -33.61 -4.80
CA CYS A 145 -21.76 -33.84 -4.16
C CYS A 145 -21.44 -32.70 -3.17
N THR A 146 -21.00 -33.09 -1.99
CA THR A 146 -20.65 -32.17 -0.90
C THR A 146 -19.15 -32.09 -0.66
N CYS A 147 -18.39 -33.10 -1.03
CA CYS A 147 -16.93 -33.13 -0.93
C CYS A 147 -16.27 -33.49 -2.28
N PRO A 148 -14.97 -33.16 -2.45
CA PRO A 148 -14.23 -33.48 -3.68
C PRO A 148 -14.19 -34.96 -4.02
N SER A 149 -14.11 -35.85 -3.01
CA SER A 149 -14.08 -37.29 -3.19
C SER A 149 -15.40 -37.82 -3.76
N ASP A 150 -16.56 -37.31 -3.31
CA ASP A 150 -17.88 -37.71 -3.88
C ASP A 150 -17.93 -37.45 -5.40
N ALA A 151 -17.35 -36.34 -5.85
CA ALA A 151 -17.32 -35.99 -7.26
C ALA A 151 -16.35 -36.91 -8.06
N LEU A 152 -15.28 -37.39 -7.42
CA LEU A 152 -14.37 -38.37 -8.04
C LEU A 152 -14.98 -39.76 -8.11
N ASP A 153 -15.75 -40.19 -7.12
CA ASP A 153 -16.44 -41.50 -7.13
C ASP A 153 -17.46 -41.61 -8.28
N LEU A 154 -18.12 -40.47 -8.61
CA LEU A 154 -19.02 -40.44 -9.77
C LEU A 154 -18.30 -40.53 -11.12
N TYR A 155 -16.96 -40.43 -11.16
CA TYR A 155 -16.21 -40.59 -12.40
C TYR A 155 -16.44 -41.93 -13.09
N SER A 156 -16.65 -43.02 -12.35
CA SER A 156 -16.95 -44.35 -12.90
C SER A 156 -18.20 -44.36 -13.80
N SER A 157 -19.16 -43.49 -13.57
CA SER A 157 -20.37 -43.30 -14.36
C SER A 157 -20.24 -42.30 -15.53
N ALA A 158 -19.05 -41.72 -15.68
CA ALA A 158 -18.78 -40.69 -16.70
C ALA A 158 -18.52 -41.35 -18.08
N VAL A 159 -19.39 -41.13 -19.05
CA VAL A 159 -19.32 -41.74 -20.39
C VAL A 159 -18.65 -40.76 -21.40
N SER A 160 -18.87 -39.48 -21.29
CA SER A 160 -18.42 -38.46 -22.27
C SER A 160 -17.29 -37.62 -21.77
N ILE A 161 -16.55 -36.97 -22.69
CA ILE A 161 -15.51 -35.97 -22.35
C ILE A 161 -16.10 -34.86 -21.46
N LYS A 162 -17.31 -34.39 -21.76
CA LYS A 162 -18.02 -33.38 -20.97
C LYS A 162 -18.30 -33.84 -19.54
N HIS A 163 -18.55 -35.12 -19.29
CA HIS A 163 -18.73 -35.63 -17.94
C HIS A 163 -17.43 -35.57 -17.12
N PHE A 164 -16.27 -35.98 -17.70
CA PHE A 164 -15.00 -35.90 -16.94
C PHE A 164 -14.59 -34.47 -16.64
N THR A 165 -14.74 -33.59 -17.60
CA THR A 165 -14.37 -32.16 -17.41
C THR A 165 -15.25 -31.50 -16.36
N ASN A 166 -16.54 -31.87 -16.30
CA ASN A 166 -17.45 -31.38 -15.26
C ASN A 166 -17.14 -32.01 -13.89
N CYS A 167 -16.74 -33.29 -13.81
CA CYS A 167 -16.22 -33.87 -12.55
C CYS A 167 -15.03 -33.06 -12.03
N LEU A 168 -14.01 -32.82 -12.86
CA LEU A 168 -12.83 -32.09 -12.48
C LEU A 168 -13.16 -30.66 -12.03
N THR A 169 -14.05 -29.98 -12.76
CA THR A 169 -14.48 -28.61 -12.42
C THR A 169 -15.24 -28.60 -11.09
N MET A 170 -16.06 -29.62 -10.80
CA MET A 170 -16.77 -29.76 -9.54
C MET A 170 -15.79 -30.06 -8.39
N VAL A 171 -14.81 -30.95 -8.57
CA VAL A 171 -13.73 -31.19 -7.59
C VAL A 171 -13.07 -29.87 -7.20
N TRP A 172 -12.64 -29.06 -8.19
CA TRP A 172 -12.08 -27.73 -7.91
C TRP A 172 -13.06 -26.79 -7.21
N ARG A 173 -14.33 -26.78 -7.63
CA ARG A 173 -15.36 -25.93 -7.04
C ARG A 173 -15.62 -26.24 -5.57
N LEU A 174 -15.66 -27.52 -5.20
CA LEU A 174 -15.81 -27.97 -3.82
C LEU A 174 -14.54 -27.68 -3.01
N PHE A 175 -13.38 -27.99 -3.57
CA PHE A 175 -12.08 -27.79 -2.94
C PHE A 175 -11.82 -26.33 -2.56
N LYS A 176 -12.11 -25.36 -3.46
CA LYS A 176 -11.84 -23.94 -3.21
C LYS A 176 -12.67 -23.33 -2.06
N ASN A 177 -13.80 -23.96 -1.70
CA ASN A 177 -14.69 -23.51 -0.65
C ASN A 177 -14.29 -24.03 0.75
N LEU A 178 -13.28 -24.90 0.83
CA LEU A 178 -12.76 -25.45 2.07
C LEU A 178 -11.80 -24.46 2.76
N SER A 179 -11.66 -24.58 4.09
CA SER A 179 -10.63 -23.83 4.84
C SER A 179 -9.21 -24.25 4.42
N GLU A 180 -8.20 -23.42 4.67
CA GLU A 180 -6.81 -23.74 4.30
C GLU A 180 -6.31 -25.07 4.88
N GLU A 181 -6.72 -25.41 6.09
CA GLU A 181 -6.35 -26.69 6.73
C GLU A 181 -7.03 -27.87 6.05
N GLN A 182 -8.32 -27.74 5.76
CA GLN A 182 -9.07 -28.75 5.01
C GLN A 182 -8.54 -28.89 3.59
N GLN A 183 -8.17 -27.79 2.92
CA GLN A 183 -7.57 -27.83 1.59
C GLN A 183 -6.26 -28.63 1.56
N ARG A 184 -5.42 -28.52 2.60
CA ARG A 184 -4.17 -29.31 2.67
C ARG A 184 -4.45 -30.79 2.76
N TYR A 185 -5.40 -31.18 3.58
CA TYR A 185 -5.81 -32.58 3.76
C TYR A 185 -6.49 -33.14 2.50
N GLU A 186 -7.50 -32.43 1.99
CA GLU A 186 -8.25 -32.83 0.80
C GLU A 186 -7.38 -32.90 -0.46
N LYS A 187 -6.40 -32.03 -0.57
CA LYS A 187 -5.44 -32.07 -1.68
C LYS A 187 -4.68 -33.38 -1.74
N GLN A 188 -4.27 -33.92 -0.60
CA GLN A 188 -3.60 -35.21 -0.55
C GLN A 188 -4.55 -36.32 -0.96
N LEU A 189 -5.79 -36.34 -0.43
CA LEU A 189 -6.80 -37.34 -0.79
C LEU A 189 -7.13 -37.31 -2.28
N ILE A 190 -7.30 -36.10 -2.88
CA ILE A 190 -7.57 -35.96 -4.32
C ILE A 190 -6.43 -36.60 -5.15
N PHE A 191 -5.16 -36.32 -4.80
CA PHE A 191 -4.03 -36.80 -5.60
C PHE A 191 -3.74 -38.30 -5.41
N GLU A 192 -4.12 -38.89 -4.29
CA GLU A 192 -4.04 -40.35 -4.03
C GLU A 192 -5.23 -41.11 -4.59
N HIS A 193 -6.31 -40.41 -4.98
CA HIS A 193 -7.54 -41.03 -5.45
C HIS A 193 -7.36 -41.70 -6.83
N PRO A 194 -7.65 -43.01 -7.01
CA PRO A 194 -7.42 -43.71 -8.26
C PRO A 194 -8.18 -43.12 -9.44
N ALA A 195 -9.43 -42.69 -9.22
CA ALA A 195 -10.24 -42.02 -10.23
C ALA A 195 -9.63 -40.71 -10.73
N PHE A 196 -8.89 -39.95 -9.88
CA PHE A 196 -8.21 -38.72 -10.29
C PHE A 196 -7.06 -39.02 -11.26
N VAL A 197 -6.29 -40.06 -11.00
CA VAL A 197 -5.19 -40.50 -11.89
C VAL A 197 -5.73 -40.92 -13.25
N GLU A 198 -6.79 -41.72 -13.27
CA GLU A 198 -7.43 -42.16 -14.51
C GLU A 198 -8.05 -41.02 -15.30
N LEU A 199 -8.72 -40.05 -14.58
CA LEU A 199 -9.28 -38.84 -15.15
C LEU A 199 -8.17 -38.00 -15.81
N CYS A 200 -7.02 -37.82 -15.17
CA CYS A 200 -5.88 -37.12 -15.74
C CYS A 200 -5.33 -37.79 -17.00
N GLN A 201 -5.23 -39.14 -17.01
CA GLN A 201 -4.79 -39.89 -18.18
C GLN A 201 -5.79 -39.75 -19.34
N ARG A 202 -7.07 -39.72 -19.04
CA ARG A 202 -8.13 -39.61 -20.05
C ARG A 202 -8.17 -38.20 -20.64
N LEU A 203 -8.05 -37.16 -19.79
CA LEU A 203 -7.89 -35.77 -20.24
C LEU A 203 -6.69 -35.59 -21.16
N LEU A 204 -5.56 -36.25 -20.87
CA LEU A 204 -4.36 -36.19 -21.71
C LEU A 204 -4.61 -36.81 -23.09
N ARG A 205 -5.27 -38.00 -23.15
CA ARG A 205 -5.60 -38.65 -24.42
C ARG A 205 -6.58 -37.84 -25.27
N ASP A 206 -7.59 -37.27 -24.65
CA ASP A 206 -8.70 -36.61 -25.33
C ASP A 206 -8.52 -35.06 -25.48
N ALA A 207 -7.40 -34.49 -25.01
CA ALA A 207 -7.14 -33.06 -24.96
C ALA A 207 -7.50 -32.29 -26.26
N ARG A 208 -7.10 -32.84 -27.42
CA ARG A 208 -7.40 -32.24 -28.74
C ARG A 208 -8.87 -32.29 -29.14
N ARG A 209 -9.62 -33.28 -28.61
CA ARG A 209 -11.04 -33.49 -28.89
C ARG A 209 -11.95 -32.65 -27.96
N MET A 210 -11.39 -32.10 -26.88
CA MET A 210 -12.15 -31.27 -25.92
C MET A 210 -12.78 -30.06 -26.57
N MET A 211 -13.99 -29.75 -26.13
CA MET A 211 -14.64 -28.48 -26.47
C MET A 211 -13.87 -27.28 -25.84
N ARG A 212 -14.07 -26.09 -26.36
CA ARG A 212 -13.33 -24.87 -25.96
C ARG A 212 -13.43 -24.61 -24.46
N GLY A 213 -14.65 -24.63 -23.92
CA GLY A 213 -14.92 -24.44 -22.50
C GLY A 213 -14.29 -25.53 -21.64
N ASP A 214 -14.52 -26.82 -22.01
CA ASP A 214 -14.00 -27.96 -21.28
C ASP A 214 -12.48 -27.91 -21.16
N LEU A 215 -11.78 -27.52 -22.22
CA LEU A 215 -10.32 -27.40 -22.27
C LEU A 215 -9.83 -26.33 -21.26
N VAL A 216 -10.40 -25.13 -21.33
CA VAL A 216 -9.95 -23.98 -20.51
C VAL A 216 -10.30 -24.21 -19.03
N PHE A 217 -11.52 -24.68 -18.72
CA PHE A 217 -11.93 -24.94 -17.35
C PHE A 217 -11.18 -26.12 -16.72
N SER A 218 -10.81 -27.15 -17.51
CA SER A 218 -9.96 -28.24 -17.02
C SER A 218 -8.55 -27.77 -16.70
N LEU A 219 -7.94 -26.96 -17.57
CA LEU A 219 -6.65 -26.36 -17.31
C LEU A 219 -6.71 -25.48 -16.04
N HIS A 220 -7.75 -24.67 -15.90
CA HIS A 220 -7.97 -23.84 -14.72
C HIS A 220 -8.08 -24.65 -13.44
N ALA A 221 -8.88 -25.72 -13.45
CA ALA A 221 -9.04 -26.60 -12.29
C ALA A 221 -7.73 -27.29 -11.89
N LEU A 222 -6.98 -27.87 -12.85
CA LEU A 222 -5.71 -28.57 -12.57
C LEU A 222 -4.65 -27.62 -12.00
N VAL A 223 -4.49 -26.43 -12.57
CA VAL A 223 -3.52 -25.43 -12.09
C VAL A 223 -3.85 -24.99 -10.67
N ASN A 224 -5.13 -24.72 -10.40
CA ASN A 224 -5.54 -24.24 -9.06
C ASN A 224 -5.60 -25.38 -8.01
N LEU A 225 -5.82 -26.63 -8.39
CA LEU A 225 -5.61 -27.79 -7.52
C LEU A 225 -4.12 -28.00 -7.19
N GLY A 226 -3.24 -27.32 -7.94
CA GLY A 226 -1.80 -27.37 -7.72
C GLY A 226 -1.12 -28.57 -8.36
N VAL A 227 -1.65 -29.06 -9.49
CA VAL A 227 -0.93 -30.01 -10.36
C VAL A 227 0.32 -29.31 -10.90
N PRO A 228 1.52 -29.90 -10.78
CA PRO A 228 2.74 -29.26 -11.22
C PRO A 228 2.72 -28.86 -12.70
N GLN A 229 3.14 -27.65 -12.99
CA GLN A 229 3.07 -27.06 -14.32
C GLN A 229 3.90 -27.83 -15.36
N ASN A 230 5.00 -28.47 -14.94
CA ASN A 230 5.89 -29.25 -15.79
C ASN A 230 5.35 -30.65 -16.14
N THR A 231 4.14 -31.05 -15.68
CA THR A 231 3.52 -32.32 -16.04
C THR A 231 3.13 -32.32 -17.51
N LEU A 232 3.23 -33.52 -18.13
CA LEU A 232 2.84 -33.70 -19.53
C LEU A 232 1.40 -33.27 -19.79
N LEU A 233 0.48 -33.52 -18.83
CA LEU A 233 -0.92 -33.10 -18.93
C LEU A 233 -1.07 -31.58 -19.04
N VAL A 234 -0.52 -30.82 -18.09
CA VAL A 234 -0.64 -29.36 -18.08
C VAL A 234 0.01 -28.76 -19.32
N GLN A 235 1.20 -29.22 -19.71
CA GLN A 235 1.91 -28.73 -20.89
C GLN A 235 1.13 -29.08 -22.20
N THR A 236 0.48 -30.24 -22.26
CA THR A 236 -0.36 -30.61 -23.41
C THR A 236 -1.60 -29.70 -23.49
N LEU A 237 -2.29 -29.46 -22.36
CA LEU A 237 -3.46 -28.55 -22.34
C LEU A 237 -3.09 -27.11 -22.72
N VAL A 238 -1.95 -26.59 -22.21
CA VAL A 238 -1.43 -25.26 -22.59
C VAL A 238 -1.19 -25.20 -24.11
N ARG A 239 -0.58 -26.21 -24.68
CA ARG A 239 -0.33 -26.28 -26.15
C ARG A 239 -1.63 -26.34 -26.95
N VAL A 240 -2.60 -27.17 -26.55
CA VAL A 240 -3.90 -27.22 -27.21
C VAL A 240 -4.68 -25.93 -27.05
N CYS A 241 -4.58 -25.24 -25.90
CA CYS A 241 -5.13 -23.89 -25.74
C CYS A 241 -4.50 -22.91 -26.73
N GLN A 242 -3.19 -23.01 -26.98
CA GLN A 242 -2.49 -22.17 -27.96
C GLN A 242 -2.97 -22.47 -29.40
N GLU A 243 -3.14 -23.74 -29.76
CA GLU A 243 -3.65 -24.17 -31.07
C GLU A 243 -5.09 -23.67 -31.34
N LYS A 244 -5.95 -23.62 -30.30
CA LYS A 244 -7.36 -23.22 -30.38
C LYS A 244 -7.66 -21.78 -29.95
N LEU A 245 -6.65 -20.96 -29.70
CA LEU A 245 -6.77 -19.65 -29.06
C LEU A 245 -7.80 -18.73 -29.74
N ASN A 246 -7.78 -18.68 -31.08
CA ASN A 246 -8.67 -17.82 -31.86
C ASN A 246 -10.14 -18.26 -31.82
N GLN A 247 -10.42 -19.47 -31.37
CA GLN A 247 -11.77 -20.03 -31.30
C GLN A 247 -12.45 -19.77 -29.94
N PHE A 248 -11.71 -19.28 -28.93
CA PHE A 248 -12.27 -19.03 -27.60
C PHE A 248 -13.21 -17.83 -27.60
N ASP A 249 -14.30 -17.94 -26.86
CA ASP A 249 -15.18 -16.83 -26.54
C ASP A 249 -14.59 -15.92 -25.44
N ASN A 250 -15.23 -14.80 -25.15
CA ASN A 250 -14.74 -13.85 -24.17
C ASN A 250 -14.64 -14.43 -22.75
N ARG A 251 -15.53 -15.39 -22.41
CA ARG A 251 -15.51 -16.08 -21.11
C ARG A 251 -14.30 -17.00 -21.00
N CYS A 252 -14.06 -17.84 -22.03
CA CYS A 252 -12.87 -18.70 -22.07
C CYS A 252 -11.57 -17.87 -22.03
N ILE A 253 -11.53 -16.75 -22.75
CA ILE A 253 -10.39 -15.82 -22.73
C ILE A 253 -10.14 -15.30 -21.32
N SER A 254 -11.18 -14.89 -20.58
CA SER A 254 -11.08 -14.40 -19.21
C SER A 254 -10.55 -15.46 -18.24
N VAL A 255 -11.08 -16.69 -18.31
CA VAL A 255 -10.65 -17.80 -17.46
C VAL A 255 -9.22 -18.23 -17.80
N LEU A 256 -8.88 -18.29 -19.09
CA LEU A 256 -7.50 -18.57 -19.53
C LEU A 256 -6.53 -17.50 -19.04
N ALA A 257 -6.90 -16.23 -19.14
CA ALA A 257 -6.12 -15.10 -18.63
C ALA A 257 -5.85 -15.24 -17.13
N THR A 258 -6.88 -15.56 -16.34
CA THR A 258 -6.75 -15.77 -14.89
C THR A 258 -5.84 -16.96 -14.59
N THR A 259 -5.99 -18.06 -15.32
CA THR A 259 -5.16 -19.25 -15.16
C THR A 259 -3.68 -18.97 -15.41
N LEU A 260 -3.38 -18.32 -16.55
CA LEU A 260 -2.01 -17.97 -16.94
C LEU A 260 -1.34 -16.97 -15.99
N SER A 261 -2.12 -16.10 -15.32
CA SER A 261 -1.56 -15.15 -14.35
C SER A 261 -1.05 -15.85 -13.07
N GLY A 262 -1.55 -17.04 -12.76
CA GLY A 262 -1.12 -17.88 -11.64
C GLY A 262 0.00 -18.88 -11.97
N MET A 263 0.40 -18.96 -13.25
CA MET A 263 1.43 -19.92 -13.71
C MET A 263 2.80 -19.28 -13.79
N ASP A 264 3.86 -20.08 -13.63
CA ASP A 264 5.22 -19.65 -13.84
C ASP A 264 5.48 -19.37 -15.33
N LYS A 265 6.27 -18.33 -15.62
CA LYS A 265 6.59 -17.91 -16.99
C LYS A 265 7.60 -18.84 -17.65
N ASP A 266 7.15 -19.99 -18.14
CA ASP A 266 7.90 -20.83 -19.07
C ASP A 266 7.71 -20.39 -20.54
N LYS A 267 8.40 -21.06 -21.47
CA LYS A 267 8.32 -20.70 -22.90
C LYS A 267 6.89 -20.84 -23.47
N ASN A 268 6.18 -21.93 -23.10
CA ASN A 268 4.83 -22.21 -23.62
C ASN A 268 3.80 -21.25 -23.03
N VAL A 269 3.86 -21.01 -21.73
CA VAL A 269 2.99 -20.05 -21.03
C VAL A 269 3.22 -18.63 -21.56
N SER A 270 4.48 -18.22 -21.73
CA SER A 270 4.82 -16.88 -22.27
C SER A 270 4.34 -16.69 -23.69
N ALA A 271 4.46 -17.73 -24.56
CA ALA A 271 3.94 -17.69 -25.92
C ALA A 271 2.41 -17.59 -25.96
N LEU A 272 1.73 -18.36 -25.09
CA LEU A 272 0.26 -18.30 -24.99
C LEU A 272 -0.21 -16.94 -24.43
N GLN A 273 0.49 -16.36 -23.45
CA GLN A 273 0.22 -15.02 -22.93
C GLN A 273 0.36 -13.95 -24.02
N ALA A 274 1.42 -14.02 -24.83
CA ALA A 274 1.61 -13.09 -25.95
C ALA A 274 0.50 -13.20 -27.00
N GLY A 275 0.12 -14.42 -27.38
CA GLY A 275 -1.02 -14.66 -28.28
C GLY A 275 -2.34 -14.17 -27.70
N LEU A 276 -2.57 -14.40 -26.40
CA LEU A 276 -3.75 -13.90 -25.69
C LEU A 276 -3.81 -12.37 -25.67
N GLN A 277 -2.68 -11.69 -25.50
CA GLN A 277 -2.60 -10.22 -25.54
C GLN A 277 -3.04 -9.68 -26.89
N LEU A 278 -2.57 -10.25 -28.00
CA LEU A 278 -2.98 -9.86 -29.35
C LEU A 278 -4.47 -10.08 -29.59
N LEU A 279 -5.00 -11.23 -29.13
CA LEU A 279 -6.43 -11.54 -29.26
C LEU A 279 -7.31 -10.57 -28.46
N VAL A 280 -6.90 -10.25 -27.23
CA VAL A 280 -7.58 -9.27 -26.38
C VAL A 280 -7.59 -7.91 -27.06
N GLU A 281 -6.46 -7.48 -27.63
CA GLU A 281 -6.38 -6.20 -28.34
C GLU A 281 -7.37 -6.08 -29.50
N GLN A 282 -7.59 -7.17 -30.24
CA GLN A 282 -8.54 -7.21 -31.35
C GLN A 282 -10.01 -7.21 -30.88
N ARG A 283 -10.30 -7.90 -29.76
CA ARG A 283 -11.68 -8.14 -29.30
C ARG A 283 -12.18 -7.19 -28.24
N ILE A 284 -11.34 -6.37 -27.64
CA ILE A 284 -11.67 -5.51 -26.50
C ILE A 284 -12.93 -4.64 -26.75
N ALA A 285 -13.14 -4.19 -27.98
CA ALA A 285 -14.29 -3.35 -28.34
C ALA A 285 -15.64 -4.10 -28.26
N SER A 286 -15.62 -5.43 -28.31
CA SER A 286 -16.82 -6.29 -28.23
C SER A 286 -17.12 -6.79 -26.81
N ILE A 287 -16.23 -6.56 -25.84
CA ILE A 287 -16.39 -7.03 -24.47
C ILE A 287 -17.22 -6.01 -23.69
N ARG A 288 -18.40 -6.43 -23.22
CA ARG A 288 -19.34 -5.61 -22.45
C ARG A 288 -19.35 -5.94 -20.97
N ASP A 289 -18.79 -7.07 -20.56
CA ASP A 289 -18.80 -7.54 -19.19
C ASP A 289 -17.63 -6.96 -18.40
N ILE A 290 -17.92 -6.16 -17.36
CA ILE A 290 -16.92 -5.56 -16.46
C ILE A 290 -16.10 -6.63 -15.73
N PHE A 291 -16.72 -7.79 -15.41
CA PHE A 291 -16.02 -8.89 -14.77
C PHE A 291 -14.93 -9.48 -15.68
N ILE A 292 -15.22 -9.61 -16.99
CA ILE A 292 -14.22 -10.04 -17.97
C ILE A 292 -13.13 -8.98 -18.12
N LEU A 293 -13.52 -7.70 -18.25
CA LEU A 293 -12.58 -6.60 -18.44
C LEU A 293 -11.57 -6.48 -17.29
N HIS A 294 -12.01 -6.55 -16.01
CA HIS A 294 -11.06 -6.46 -14.90
C HIS A 294 -10.11 -7.65 -14.81
N ASN A 295 -10.58 -8.88 -15.15
CA ASN A 295 -9.72 -10.06 -15.21
C ASN A 295 -8.64 -9.91 -16.29
N LEU A 296 -9.02 -9.40 -17.47
CA LEU A 296 -8.08 -9.12 -18.54
C LEU A 296 -7.06 -8.05 -18.13
N MET A 297 -7.52 -6.97 -17.51
CA MET A 297 -6.64 -5.91 -16.98
C MET A 297 -5.62 -6.48 -15.98
N LYS A 298 -6.07 -7.31 -15.04
CA LYS A 298 -5.20 -7.97 -14.05
C LYS A 298 -4.17 -8.87 -14.73
N CYS A 299 -4.58 -9.65 -15.73
CA CYS A 299 -3.71 -10.56 -16.46
C CYS A 299 -2.68 -9.85 -17.33
N MET A 300 -3.09 -8.79 -18.06
CA MET A 300 -2.18 -8.00 -18.88
C MET A 300 -1.09 -7.35 -18.03
N GLY A 301 -1.40 -6.96 -16.80
CA GLY A 301 -0.45 -6.54 -15.79
C GLY A 301 0.34 -5.28 -16.14
N ARG A 302 1.47 -5.11 -15.44
CA ARG A 302 2.31 -3.91 -15.52
C ARG A 302 2.96 -3.74 -16.91
N ASP A 303 3.34 -4.85 -17.54
CA ASP A 303 4.12 -4.87 -18.79
C ASP A 303 3.27 -4.60 -20.04
N ALA A 304 1.95 -4.51 -19.89
CA ALA A 304 1.05 -4.18 -21.01
C ALA A 304 1.39 -2.83 -21.64
N PRO A 305 1.37 -2.71 -22.99
CA PRO A 305 1.59 -1.44 -23.68
C PRO A 305 0.59 -0.36 -23.25
N VAL A 306 1.04 0.89 -23.19
CA VAL A 306 0.20 2.01 -22.72
C VAL A 306 -1.07 2.16 -23.57
N PHE A 307 -0.98 1.95 -24.88
CA PHE A 307 -2.13 2.03 -25.76
C PHE A 307 -3.20 0.95 -25.47
N LEU A 308 -2.77 -0.27 -25.07
CA LEU A 308 -3.68 -1.34 -24.68
C LEU A 308 -4.34 -1.02 -23.34
N LYS A 309 -3.58 -0.50 -22.37
CA LYS A 309 -4.13 0.00 -21.09
C LYS A 309 -5.22 1.04 -21.32
N LYS A 310 -4.97 1.98 -22.24
CA LYS A 310 -5.95 3.01 -22.59
C LYS A 310 -7.17 2.45 -23.34
N LYS A 311 -7.01 1.45 -24.21
CA LYS A 311 -8.15 0.74 -24.84
C LYS A 311 -9.01 0.03 -23.81
N LEU A 312 -8.38 -0.65 -22.82
CA LEU A 312 -9.07 -1.30 -21.69
C LEU A 312 -9.82 -0.29 -20.83
N GLU A 313 -9.19 0.83 -20.51
CA GLU A 313 -9.84 1.94 -19.78
C GLU A 313 -11.11 2.41 -20.52
N MET A 314 -10.99 2.68 -21.83
CA MET A 314 -12.13 3.12 -22.66
C MET A 314 -13.26 2.08 -22.69
N ALA A 315 -12.93 0.79 -22.74
CA ALA A 315 -13.93 -0.28 -22.70
C ALA A 315 -14.65 -0.34 -21.34
N VAL A 316 -13.92 -0.20 -20.23
CA VAL A 316 -14.53 -0.13 -18.88
C VAL A 316 -15.41 1.10 -18.73
N LEU A 317 -14.97 2.27 -19.21
CA LEU A 317 -15.74 3.51 -19.12
C LEU A 317 -17.06 3.47 -19.91
N LYS A 318 -17.14 2.70 -20.99
CA LYS A 318 -18.40 2.49 -21.72
C LYS A 318 -19.44 1.71 -20.92
N GLU A 319 -19.00 0.83 -20.06
CA GLU A 319 -19.86 -0.04 -19.25
C GLU A 319 -19.90 0.39 -17.77
N ILE A 320 -19.43 1.60 -17.45
CA ILE A 320 -19.22 2.06 -16.07
C ILE A 320 -20.52 2.10 -15.26
N ASP A 321 -21.66 2.34 -15.91
CA ASP A 321 -22.98 2.38 -15.28
C ASP A 321 -23.43 1.00 -14.74
N HIS A 322 -22.86 -0.07 -15.31
CA HIS A 322 -23.11 -1.45 -14.86
C HIS A 322 -22.13 -1.91 -13.74
N LEU A 323 -21.34 -0.98 -13.18
CA LEU A 323 -20.38 -1.30 -12.13
C LEU A 323 -21.09 -1.68 -10.82
N THR A 324 -20.94 -2.93 -10.40
CA THR A 324 -21.42 -3.42 -9.10
C THR A 324 -20.36 -3.22 -8.00
N PHE A 325 -20.76 -3.25 -6.72
CA PHE A 325 -19.84 -3.13 -5.60
C PHE A 325 -18.70 -4.18 -5.61
N PRO A 326 -18.95 -5.49 -5.80
CA PRO A 326 -17.86 -6.47 -5.89
C PRO A 326 -16.90 -6.20 -7.05
N ASN A 327 -17.41 -5.74 -8.20
CA ASN A 327 -16.58 -5.40 -9.36
C ASN A 327 -15.77 -4.11 -9.12
N ALA A 328 -16.28 -3.15 -8.34
CA ALA A 328 -15.53 -1.96 -7.96
C ALA A 328 -14.28 -2.31 -7.16
N LEU A 329 -14.36 -3.21 -6.18
CA LEU A 329 -13.22 -3.70 -5.41
C LEU A 329 -12.19 -4.41 -6.29
N ARG A 330 -12.65 -5.29 -7.17
CA ARG A 330 -11.78 -6.02 -8.12
C ARG A 330 -11.10 -5.08 -9.10
N MET A 331 -11.78 -4.01 -9.52
CA MET A 331 -11.24 -3.01 -10.43
C MET A 331 -10.08 -2.23 -9.81
N PHE A 332 -10.14 -1.86 -8.52
CA PHE A 332 -8.99 -1.30 -7.82
C PHE A 332 -7.75 -2.19 -7.94
N LEU A 333 -7.92 -3.49 -7.68
CA LEU A 333 -6.82 -4.47 -7.76
C LEU A 333 -6.30 -4.65 -9.19
N ALA A 334 -7.19 -4.62 -10.18
CA ALA A 334 -6.81 -4.70 -11.59
C ALA A 334 -5.96 -3.50 -12.03
N LEU A 335 -6.35 -2.29 -11.62
CA LEU A 335 -5.58 -1.07 -11.88
C LEU A 335 -4.21 -1.08 -11.20
N VAL A 336 -4.12 -1.59 -9.96
CA VAL A 336 -2.84 -1.79 -9.26
C VAL A 336 -1.96 -2.78 -10.01
N ALA A 337 -2.51 -3.92 -10.45
CA ALA A 337 -1.77 -4.93 -11.20
C ALA A 337 -1.20 -4.35 -12.51
N MET A 338 -1.96 -3.49 -13.19
CA MET A 338 -1.51 -2.77 -14.39
C MET A 338 -0.55 -1.63 -14.09
N ASN A 339 -0.40 -1.21 -12.83
CA ASN A 339 0.26 0.05 -12.47
C ASN A 339 -0.24 1.22 -13.33
N TYR A 340 -1.57 1.36 -13.42
CA TYR A 340 -2.24 2.34 -14.26
C TYR A 340 -3.30 3.10 -13.48
N CYS A 341 -3.11 4.41 -13.30
CA CYS A 341 -4.02 5.26 -12.56
C CYS A 341 -5.05 5.89 -13.53
N SER A 342 -6.25 5.33 -13.57
CA SER A 342 -7.40 5.91 -14.26
C SER A 342 -8.30 6.63 -13.26
N ILE A 343 -8.22 7.96 -13.21
CA ILE A 343 -9.03 8.77 -12.29
C ILE A 343 -10.54 8.57 -12.50
N PRO A 344 -11.08 8.53 -13.75
CA PRO A 344 -12.51 8.33 -13.96
C PRO A 344 -13.01 6.99 -13.40
N ILE A 345 -12.30 5.89 -13.68
CA ILE A 345 -12.67 4.55 -13.17
C ILE A 345 -12.56 4.53 -11.64
N LEU A 346 -11.47 5.05 -11.08
CA LEU A 346 -11.27 5.09 -9.63
C LEU A 346 -12.34 5.92 -8.91
N ASN A 347 -12.78 7.04 -9.50
CA ASN A 347 -13.87 7.84 -8.94
C ASN A 347 -15.20 7.08 -8.94
N ALA A 348 -15.53 6.37 -10.02
CA ALA A 348 -16.74 5.56 -10.09
C ALA A 348 -16.71 4.40 -9.08
N CYS A 349 -15.57 3.70 -8.99
CA CYS A 349 -15.35 2.65 -7.98
C CYS A 349 -15.48 3.21 -6.56
N SER A 350 -14.87 4.37 -6.28
CA SER A 350 -14.92 5.03 -4.98
C SER A 350 -16.36 5.37 -4.56
N LYS A 351 -17.16 5.86 -5.50
CA LYS A 351 -18.60 6.13 -5.26
C LYS A 351 -19.34 4.85 -4.87
N LYS A 352 -19.13 3.76 -5.61
CA LYS A 352 -19.76 2.46 -5.30
C LYS A 352 -19.32 1.88 -3.95
N ILE A 353 -18.06 2.04 -3.59
CA ILE A 353 -17.55 1.61 -2.28
C ILE A 353 -18.17 2.44 -1.16
N GLN A 354 -18.31 3.76 -1.32
CA GLN A 354 -18.94 4.62 -0.32
C GLN A 354 -20.44 4.29 -0.13
N GLU A 355 -21.15 3.94 -1.21
CA GLU A 355 -22.57 3.52 -1.15
C GLU A 355 -22.78 2.23 -0.33
N HIS A 356 -21.76 1.35 -0.27
CA HIS A 356 -21.81 0.02 0.39
C HIS A 356 -20.72 -0.14 1.47
N ILE A 357 -20.37 0.94 2.15
CA ILE A 357 -19.21 0.94 3.06
C ILE A 357 -19.37 -0.01 4.23
N HIS A 358 -20.61 -0.22 4.70
CA HIS A 358 -20.94 -1.10 5.81
C HIS A 358 -20.78 -2.60 5.48
N ASP A 359 -20.76 -2.93 4.19
CA ASP A 359 -20.57 -4.29 3.69
C ASP A 359 -19.08 -4.63 3.45
N VAL A 360 -18.17 -3.67 3.71
CA VAL A 360 -16.73 -3.84 3.44
C VAL A 360 -16.03 -4.52 4.63
N PRO A 361 -15.55 -5.76 4.50
CA PRO A 361 -14.76 -6.41 5.55
C PRO A 361 -13.45 -5.66 5.81
N PHE A 362 -12.94 -5.71 7.06
CA PHE A 362 -11.71 -5.00 7.45
C PHE A 362 -10.53 -5.25 6.49
N ARG A 363 -10.30 -6.49 6.10
CA ARG A 363 -9.23 -6.85 5.15
C ARG A 363 -9.34 -6.07 3.84
N GLN A 364 -10.54 -5.85 3.35
CA GLN A 364 -10.78 -5.10 2.10
C GLN A 364 -10.53 -3.60 2.29
N LEU A 365 -10.84 -3.03 3.46
CA LEU A 365 -10.50 -1.63 3.78
C LEU A 365 -9.00 -1.38 3.61
N ILE A 366 -8.17 -2.26 4.16
CA ILE A 366 -6.71 -2.15 4.02
C ILE A 366 -6.28 -2.29 2.56
N VAL A 367 -6.85 -3.25 1.83
CA VAL A 367 -6.55 -3.45 0.40
C VAL A 367 -6.92 -2.23 -0.45
N ILE A 368 -8.03 -1.56 -0.16
CA ILE A 368 -8.44 -0.32 -0.85
C ILE A 368 -7.43 0.80 -0.56
N LEU A 369 -7.05 1.00 0.71
CA LEU A 369 -6.09 2.02 1.09
C LEU A 369 -4.71 1.77 0.46
N ASP A 370 -4.24 0.51 0.45
CA ASP A 370 -2.98 0.12 -0.19
C ASP A 370 -3.03 0.35 -1.71
N ALA A 371 -4.15 0.04 -2.34
CA ALA A 371 -4.37 0.34 -3.75
C ALA A 371 -4.33 1.85 -4.03
N CYS A 372 -4.95 2.67 -3.17
CA CYS A 372 -4.87 4.13 -3.26
C CYS A 372 -3.42 4.62 -3.13
N CYS A 373 -2.64 4.06 -2.19
CA CYS A 373 -1.22 4.37 -2.02
C CYS A 373 -0.41 3.99 -3.27
N SER A 374 -0.60 2.77 -3.79
CA SER A 374 0.14 2.24 -4.93
C SER A 374 -0.13 3.03 -6.22
N LEU A 375 -1.38 3.44 -6.43
CA LEU A 375 -1.80 4.22 -7.59
C LEU A 375 -1.61 5.74 -7.42
N GLN A 376 -1.16 6.19 -6.25
CA GLN A 376 -1.10 7.62 -5.87
C GLN A 376 -2.47 8.32 -6.01
N TYR A 377 -3.54 7.57 -5.82
CA TYR A 377 -4.90 8.06 -5.89
C TYR A 377 -5.34 8.63 -4.53
N ARG A 378 -5.43 9.95 -4.46
CA ARG A 378 -5.68 10.71 -3.22
C ARG A 378 -7.10 11.29 -3.20
N ASN A 379 -8.09 10.43 -3.09
CA ASN A 379 -9.50 10.84 -2.98
C ASN A 379 -9.88 11.04 -1.51
N VAL A 380 -10.00 12.31 -1.09
CA VAL A 380 -10.35 12.69 0.29
C VAL A 380 -11.68 12.09 0.72
N LYS A 381 -12.70 12.13 -0.15
CA LYS A 381 -14.05 11.64 0.18
C LYS A 381 -14.06 10.14 0.49
N LEU A 382 -13.33 9.35 -0.31
CA LEU A 382 -13.22 7.91 -0.07
C LEU A 382 -12.49 7.62 1.25
N VAL A 383 -11.31 8.24 1.45
CA VAL A 383 -10.48 7.95 2.62
C VAL A 383 -11.17 8.43 3.90
N SER A 384 -11.86 9.59 3.87
CA SER A 384 -12.67 10.08 4.99
C SER A 384 -13.80 9.10 5.32
N ALA A 385 -14.60 8.68 4.33
CA ALA A 385 -15.69 7.73 4.55
C ALA A 385 -15.21 6.40 5.16
N LEU A 386 -14.05 5.88 4.69
CA LEU A 386 -13.43 4.69 5.28
C LEU A 386 -13.01 4.93 6.74
N ALA A 387 -12.45 6.10 7.05
CA ALA A 387 -12.03 6.45 8.40
C ALA A 387 -13.23 6.64 9.34
N ASP A 388 -14.29 7.31 8.87
CA ASP A 388 -15.52 7.52 9.63
C ASP A 388 -16.22 6.18 9.94
N TYR A 389 -16.22 5.25 8.98
CA TYR A 389 -16.73 3.90 9.20
C TYR A 389 -15.93 3.13 10.25
N VAL A 390 -14.59 3.14 10.16
CA VAL A 390 -13.73 2.46 11.16
C VAL A 390 -13.86 3.14 12.52
N ASN A 391 -14.02 4.45 12.57
CA ASN A 391 -14.22 5.21 13.80
C ASN A 391 -15.54 4.83 14.49
N SER A 392 -16.64 4.82 13.74
CA SER A 392 -17.95 4.46 14.27
C SER A 392 -18.06 3.00 14.76
N THR A 393 -17.19 2.14 14.24
CA THR A 393 -17.12 0.71 14.57
C THR A 393 -15.85 0.33 15.36
N ALA A 394 -15.15 1.32 15.95
CA ALA A 394 -13.87 1.11 16.64
C ALA A 394 -13.92 0.13 17.81
N CYS A 395 -15.11 -0.13 18.36
CA CYS A 395 -15.32 -1.10 19.45
C CYS A 395 -15.13 -2.56 19.00
N ILE A 396 -15.42 -2.87 17.72
CA ILE A 396 -15.30 -4.24 17.19
C ILE A 396 -13.91 -4.56 16.62
N TRP A 397 -13.07 -3.53 16.38
CA TRP A 397 -11.75 -3.71 15.83
C TRP A 397 -10.70 -3.91 16.93
N ASP A 398 -9.82 -4.89 16.75
CA ASP A 398 -8.71 -5.08 17.66
C ASP A 398 -7.62 -3.98 17.48
N LYS A 399 -6.73 -3.83 18.47
CA LYS A 399 -5.67 -2.81 18.45
C LYS A 399 -4.74 -2.95 17.24
N ARG A 400 -4.48 -4.19 16.78
CA ARG A 400 -3.62 -4.46 15.61
C ARG A 400 -4.30 -3.99 14.33
N GLN A 401 -5.60 -4.25 14.19
CA GLN A 401 -6.38 -3.82 13.05
C GLN A 401 -6.41 -2.30 12.94
N ILE A 402 -6.72 -1.59 14.04
CA ILE A 402 -6.71 -0.12 14.06
C ILE A 402 -5.32 0.42 13.72
N MET A 403 -4.24 -0.15 14.31
CA MET A 403 -2.86 0.25 14.01
C MET A 403 -2.50 0.08 12.53
N LEU A 404 -2.92 -1.02 11.90
CA LEU A 404 -2.70 -1.26 10.47
C LEU A 404 -3.44 -0.23 9.61
N PHE A 405 -4.69 0.06 9.97
CA PHE A 405 -5.48 1.08 9.28
C PHE A 405 -4.81 2.47 9.39
N LEU A 406 -4.40 2.87 10.59
CA LEU A 406 -3.67 4.13 10.82
C LEU A 406 -2.34 4.19 10.05
N SER A 407 -1.62 3.06 9.95
CA SER A 407 -0.38 2.97 9.16
C SER A 407 -0.64 3.15 7.65
N ALA A 408 -1.78 2.66 7.13
CA ALA A 408 -2.19 2.90 5.76
C ALA A 408 -2.60 4.38 5.53
N CYS A 409 -3.32 4.97 6.48
CA CYS A 409 -3.66 6.40 6.46
C CYS A 409 -2.40 7.28 6.48
N GLU A 410 -1.37 6.91 7.28
CA GLU A 410 -0.07 7.61 7.31
C GLU A 410 0.60 7.63 5.94
N THR A 411 0.54 6.52 5.19
CA THR A 411 1.12 6.44 3.84
C THR A 411 0.43 7.40 2.86
N LEU A 412 -0.90 7.59 3.00
CA LEU A 412 -1.68 8.58 2.24
C LEU A 412 -1.52 10.01 2.77
N ALA A 413 -0.85 10.18 3.91
CA ALA A 413 -0.79 11.41 4.67
C ALA A 413 -2.19 11.91 5.12
N PHE A 414 -3.14 11.02 5.37
CA PHE A 414 -4.46 11.35 5.87
C PHE A 414 -4.51 11.19 7.40
N GLN A 415 -5.02 12.21 8.10
CA GLN A 415 -5.08 12.24 9.56
C GLN A 415 -6.52 11.99 10.05
N PRO A 416 -6.89 10.76 10.44
CA PRO A 416 -8.17 10.45 11.05
C PRO A 416 -8.14 10.80 12.55
N THR A 417 -8.37 12.07 12.87
CA THR A 417 -8.14 12.68 14.19
C THR A 417 -8.85 11.93 15.33
N GLU A 418 -10.13 11.61 15.17
CA GLU A 418 -10.93 10.92 16.19
C GLU A 418 -10.46 9.50 16.43
N LEU A 419 -10.23 8.74 15.35
CA LEU A 419 -9.72 7.37 15.45
C LEU A 419 -8.34 7.31 16.09
N MET A 420 -7.48 8.31 15.82
CA MET A 420 -6.16 8.43 16.47
C MET A 420 -6.31 8.70 17.97
N GLY A 421 -7.31 9.49 18.39
CA GLY A 421 -7.64 9.70 19.81
C GLY A 421 -8.02 8.39 20.50
N ILE A 422 -9.02 7.68 19.96
CA ILE A 422 -9.48 6.37 20.47
C ILE A 422 -8.33 5.36 20.54
N PHE A 423 -7.47 5.34 19.51
CA PHE A 423 -6.34 4.40 19.53
C PHE A 423 -5.29 4.77 20.59
N ALA A 424 -5.04 6.05 20.83
CA ALA A 424 -4.15 6.51 21.88
C ALA A 424 -4.65 6.07 23.28
N GLU A 425 -5.94 6.21 23.56
CA GLU A 425 -6.58 5.72 24.78
C GLU A 425 -6.41 4.21 24.95
N LYS A 426 -6.74 3.43 23.92
CA LYS A 426 -6.56 1.96 23.93
C LYS A 426 -5.12 1.52 24.17
N VAL A 427 -4.13 2.31 23.75
CA VAL A 427 -2.70 2.04 23.94
C VAL A 427 -2.27 2.39 25.38
N THR A 428 -2.79 3.47 25.94
CA THR A 428 -2.49 3.87 27.33
C THR A 428 -3.13 2.93 28.35
N GLU A 429 -4.30 2.41 28.06
CA GLU A 429 -4.99 1.40 28.89
C GLU A 429 -4.24 0.06 28.93
N ASP A 430 -3.63 -0.36 27.85
CA ASP A 430 -2.89 -1.62 27.74
C ASP A 430 -1.53 -1.40 27.06
N PRO A 431 -0.52 -0.98 27.80
CA PRO A 431 0.84 -0.76 27.30
C PRO A 431 1.56 -2.04 26.84
N GLU A 432 1.12 -3.22 27.27
CA GLU A 432 1.76 -4.49 26.90
C GLU A 432 1.57 -4.83 25.41
N PHE A 433 0.55 -4.24 24.77
CA PHE A 433 0.40 -4.27 23.31
C PHE A 433 1.62 -3.71 22.57
N LEU A 434 2.37 -2.78 23.18
CA LEU A 434 3.50 -2.09 22.60
C LEU A 434 4.79 -2.92 22.67
N ASN A 435 4.89 -4.01 21.90
CA ASN A 435 6.19 -4.57 21.59
C ASN A 435 7.02 -3.58 20.73
N LEU A 436 8.33 -3.80 20.59
CA LEU A 436 9.21 -2.88 19.87
C LEU A 436 8.68 -2.52 18.46
N LYS A 437 8.18 -3.51 17.71
CA LYS A 437 7.65 -3.30 16.35
C LYS A 437 6.41 -2.41 16.37
N ASN A 438 5.46 -2.65 17.26
CA ASN A 438 4.25 -1.86 17.39
C ASN A 438 4.57 -0.44 17.84
N LEU A 439 5.46 -0.28 18.81
CA LEU A 439 5.94 1.01 19.28
C LEU A 439 6.52 1.85 18.14
N MET A 440 7.38 1.25 17.30
CA MET A 440 7.97 1.94 16.15
C MET A 440 6.93 2.38 15.11
N ILE A 441 5.87 1.58 14.91
CA ILE A 441 4.76 1.94 14.01
C ILE A 441 3.98 3.12 14.61
N VAL A 442 3.61 3.05 15.89
CA VAL A 442 2.86 4.12 16.57
C VAL A 442 3.64 5.42 16.54
N LEU A 443 4.91 5.43 16.93
CA LEU A 443 5.76 6.61 16.90
C LEU A 443 5.84 7.22 15.49
N ARG A 444 6.02 6.40 14.47
CA ARG A 444 6.08 6.85 13.08
C ARG A 444 4.77 7.48 12.63
N VAL A 445 3.62 6.81 12.88
CA VAL A 445 2.29 7.29 12.48
C VAL A 445 1.97 8.63 13.13
N TYR A 446 2.11 8.70 14.45
CA TYR A 446 1.78 9.92 15.21
C TYR A 446 2.71 11.08 14.88
N SER A 447 4.01 10.82 14.75
CA SER A 447 4.98 11.86 14.39
C SER A 447 4.78 12.36 12.97
N ARG A 448 4.54 11.48 11.99
CA ARG A 448 4.39 11.89 10.60
C ARG A 448 3.09 12.66 10.35
N LEU A 449 1.98 12.20 10.92
CA LEU A 449 0.69 12.88 10.85
C LEU A 449 0.58 14.07 11.81
N ASN A 450 1.60 14.33 12.64
CA ASN A 450 1.64 15.43 13.60
C ASN A 450 0.40 15.44 14.51
N TYR A 451 0.07 14.30 15.08
CA TYR A 451 -1.06 14.20 16.00
C TYR A 451 -0.61 13.99 17.43
N VAL A 452 -1.16 14.80 18.33
CA VAL A 452 -0.95 14.69 19.78
C VAL A 452 -2.33 14.63 20.43
N PRO A 453 -2.61 13.59 21.26
CA PRO A 453 -3.87 13.51 22.00
C PRO A 453 -4.08 14.77 22.85
N ARG A 454 -5.29 15.34 22.88
CA ARG A 454 -5.56 16.59 23.60
C ARG A 454 -5.67 16.35 25.09
N ASP A 455 -6.48 15.36 25.50
CA ASP A 455 -6.91 15.17 26.88
C ASP A 455 -5.93 14.33 27.72
N GLN A 456 -5.12 13.47 27.07
CA GLN A 456 -4.18 12.55 27.76
C GLN A 456 -2.75 12.67 27.20
N LYS A 457 -2.34 13.88 26.79
CA LYS A 457 -1.04 14.10 26.17
C LYS A 457 0.11 13.54 27.01
N HIS A 458 0.15 13.87 28.29
CA HIS A 458 1.24 13.48 29.19
C HIS A 458 1.30 11.98 29.36
N LEU A 459 0.17 11.34 29.68
CA LEU A 459 0.07 9.90 29.90
C LEU A 459 0.46 9.11 28.64
N PHE A 460 0.02 9.54 27.46
CA PHE A 460 0.38 8.89 26.20
C PHE A 460 1.89 8.91 25.95
N PHE A 461 2.54 10.08 26.11
CA PHE A 461 3.98 10.18 25.91
C PHE A 461 4.77 9.43 26.98
N GLU A 462 4.34 9.44 28.23
CA GLU A 462 4.96 8.65 29.30
C GLU A 462 4.87 7.16 29.03
N THR A 463 3.71 6.69 28.56
CA THR A 463 3.52 5.28 28.17
C THR A 463 4.49 4.89 27.05
N LEU A 464 4.56 5.68 25.97
CA LEU A 464 5.49 5.39 24.88
C LEU A 464 6.96 5.47 25.32
N HIS A 465 7.32 6.43 26.16
CA HIS A 465 8.66 6.60 26.70
C HIS A 465 9.05 5.44 27.63
N SER A 466 8.18 5.06 28.54
CA SER A 466 8.39 3.92 29.44
C SER A 466 8.59 2.62 28.64
N CYS A 467 7.76 2.41 27.60
CA CYS A 467 7.92 1.26 26.70
C CYS A 467 9.26 1.30 25.95
N LEU A 468 9.68 2.46 25.43
CA LEU A 468 10.97 2.60 24.75
C LEU A 468 12.12 2.24 25.68
N ASN A 469 12.10 2.73 26.94
CA ASN A 469 13.14 2.46 27.92
C ASN A 469 13.29 0.95 28.24
N LYS A 470 12.20 0.18 28.24
CA LYS A 470 12.25 -1.27 28.38
C LYS A 470 13.02 -1.97 27.26
N PHE A 471 12.99 -1.40 26.06
CA PHE A 471 13.64 -1.98 24.88
C PHE A 471 15.05 -1.45 24.61
N LEU A 472 15.52 -0.44 25.33
CA LEU A 472 16.87 0.16 25.10
C LEU A 472 18.01 -0.87 25.05
N PRO A 473 18.04 -1.94 25.88
CA PRO A 473 19.12 -2.93 25.80
C PRO A 473 19.12 -3.79 24.54
N GLN A 474 17.99 -3.86 23.82
CA GLN A 474 17.78 -4.77 22.68
C GLN A 474 17.59 -4.04 21.34
N ILE A 475 17.36 -2.73 21.39
CA ILE A 475 17.07 -1.94 20.18
C ILE A 475 18.35 -1.67 19.39
N SER A 476 18.26 -1.76 18.06
CA SER A 476 19.38 -1.37 17.20
C SER A 476 19.56 0.15 17.19
N ASN A 477 20.80 0.63 17.00
CA ASN A 477 21.09 2.07 16.95
C ASN A 477 20.28 2.80 15.86
N THR A 478 19.98 2.13 14.74
CA THR A 478 19.15 2.69 13.66
C THR A 478 17.68 2.84 14.09
N GLU A 479 17.12 1.86 14.80
CA GLU A 479 15.74 1.94 15.31
C GLU A 479 15.64 2.95 16.46
N LEU A 480 16.66 3.00 17.34
CA LEU A 480 16.75 4.00 18.38
C LEU A 480 16.74 5.43 17.81
N LEU A 481 17.55 5.68 16.77
CA LEU A 481 17.55 6.97 16.06
C LEU A 481 16.16 7.30 15.51
N LYS A 482 15.47 6.35 14.86
CA LYS A 482 14.13 6.55 14.32
C LYS A 482 13.11 6.84 15.43
N ALA A 483 13.19 6.15 16.56
CA ALA A 483 12.30 6.36 17.71
C ALA A 483 12.51 7.76 18.32
N VAL A 484 13.75 8.13 18.65
CA VAL A 484 14.11 9.43 19.20
C VAL A 484 13.71 10.56 18.24
N TYR A 485 13.99 10.41 16.94
CA TYR A 485 13.60 11.38 15.92
C TYR A 485 12.07 11.58 15.86
N SER A 486 11.29 10.50 16.00
CA SER A 486 9.82 10.58 16.03
C SER A 486 9.31 11.35 17.26
N PHE A 487 9.90 11.14 18.43
CA PHE A 487 9.60 11.92 19.63
C PHE A 487 9.96 13.41 19.44
N CYS A 488 11.13 13.70 18.90
CA CYS A 488 11.57 15.05 18.61
C CYS A 488 10.63 15.81 17.65
N ILE A 489 10.12 15.13 16.61
CA ILE A 489 9.10 15.70 15.71
C ILE A 489 7.87 16.14 16.50
N LEU A 490 7.40 15.31 17.45
CA LEU A 490 6.23 15.60 18.29
C LEU A 490 6.49 16.64 19.38
N GLY A 491 7.75 17.10 19.54
CA GLY A 491 8.14 18.08 20.55
C GLY A 491 8.34 17.49 21.94
N TYR A 492 8.63 16.20 22.02
CA TYR A 492 8.98 15.51 23.25
C TYR A 492 10.43 15.01 23.21
N LEU A 493 11.19 15.24 24.29
CA LEU A 493 12.59 14.83 24.40
C LEU A 493 12.72 13.62 25.36
N PRO A 494 12.95 12.41 24.84
CA PRO A 494 13.12 11.22 25.66
C PRO A 494 14.56 11.15 26.22
N ASN A 495 14.84 11.78 27.35
CA ASN A 495 16.19 12.02 27.86
C ASN A 495 17.06 10.76 27.92
N HIS A 496 16.59 9.67 28.50
CA HIS A 496 17.38 8.44 28.63
C HIS A 496 17.75 7.81 27.28
N ALA A 497 16.80 7.81 26.33
CA ALA A 497 17.03 7.32 24.98
C ALA A 497 17.98 8.25 24.18
N LEU A 498 17.90 9.58 24.44
CA LEU A 498 18.81 10.57 23.88
C LEU A 498 20.24 10.36 24.38
N ASP A 499 20.43 10.17 25.68
CA ASP A 499 21.76 9.92 26.27
C ASP A 499 22.39 8.66 25.67
N THR A 500 21.61 7.58 25.54
CA THR A 500 22.06 6.33 24.89
C THR A 500 22.44 6.55 23.43
N LEU A 501 21.66 7.31 22.67
CA LEU A 501 21.94 7.61 21.27
C LEU A 501 23.16 8.50 21.07
N MET A 502 23.45 9.41 22.02
CA MET A 502 24.55 10.36 21.93
C MET A 502 25.90 9.81 22.40
N GLN A 503 25.94 8.62 22.97
CA GLN A 503 27.20 7.93 23.30
C GLN A 503 28.07 7.79 22.04
N LYS A 504 29.39 7.95 22.19
CA LYS A 504 30.35 7.97 21.07
C LYS A 504 30.27 6.70 20.20
N ASP A 505 30.12 5.55 20.82
CA ASP A 505 30.11 4.26 20.13
C ASP A 505 28.88 4.09 19.24
N SER A 506 27.70 4.40 19.75
CA SER A 506 26.45 4.36 19.00
C SER A 506 26.46 5.29 17.78
N ARG A 507 27.04 6.48 17.95
CA ARG A 507 27.16 7.47 16.88
C ARG A 507 28.15 7.03 15.80
N ASN A 508 29.28 6.47 16.19
CA ASN A 508 30.31 5.99 15.25
C ASN A 508 29.76 4.81 14.44
N GLU A 509 29.06 3.87 15.06
CA GLU A 509 28.43 2.73 14.39
C GLU A 509 27.38 3.18 13.35
N LEU A 510 26.54 4.17 13.67
CA LEU A 510 25.55 4.72 12.75
C LEU A 510 26.19 5.35 11.50
N LEU A 511 27.36 5.96 11.62
CA LEU A 511 28.05 6.69 10.54
C LEU A 511 29.05 5.83 9.76
N LEU A 512 29.57 4.75 10.38
CA LEU A 512 30.51 3.84 9.73
C LEU A 512 29.87 2.81 8.79
N SER A 513 28.55 2.59 8.91
CA SER A 513 27.85 1.69 8.00
C SER A 513 27.84 2.29 6.57
N ASP A 514 28.44 1.61 5.61
CA ASP A 514 28.37 1.91 4.16
C ASP A 514 26.95 1.65 3.61
N ASP A 515 25.96 2.27 4.24
CA ASP A 515 24.56 2.02 4.01
C ASP A 515 24.01 3.06 3.02
N LEU A 516 23.20 2.59 2.08
CA LEU A 516 22.44 3.44 1.13
C LEU A 516 21.66 4.56 1.83
N HIS A 517 21.45 4.45 3.15
CA HIS A 517 20.66 5.38 3.98
C HIS A 517 21.52 6.28 4.87
N LYS A 518 22.82 6.36 4.67
CA LYS A 518 23.74 7.17 5.48
C LYS A 518 23.32 8.65 5.54
N GLU A 519 23.04 9.25 4.39
CA GLU A 519 22.62 10.64 4.30
C GLU A 519 21.33 10.90 5.09
N GLN A 520 20.39 9.97 5.03
CA GLN A 520 19.14 10.07 5.76
C GLN A 520 19.34 9.95 7.29
N LYS A 521 20.23 9.06 7.74
CA LYS A 521 20.61 8.96 9.16
C LYS A 521 21.29 10.24 9.66
N GLU A 522 22.17 10.83 8.86
CA GLU A 522 22.82 12.10 9.17
C GLU A 522 21.83 13.26 9.29
N ILE A 523 20.84 13.32 8.40
CA ILE A 523 19.76 14.32 8.48
C ILE A 523 18.95 14.14 9.77
N MET A 524 18.56 12.89 10.10
CA MET A 524 17.82 12.61 11.34
C MET A 524 18.63 13.00 12.59
N LEU A 525 19.92 12.62 12.66
CA LEU A 525 20.81 12.97 13.79
C LEU A 525 20.94 14.49 13.94
N ARG A 526 21.06 15.20 12.82
CA ARG A 526 21.12 16.67 12.83
C ARG A 526 19.82 17.27 13.36
N CYS A 527 18.67 16.76 12.90
CA CYS A 527 17.37 17.21 13.41
C CYS A 527 17.21 16.95 14.91
N VAL A 528 17.65 15.77 15.41
CA VAL A 528 17.62 15.45 16.85
C VAL A 528 18.45 16.45 17.64
N LYS A 529 19.68 16.78 17.19
CA LYS A 529 20.51 17.79 17.86
C LYS A 529 19.84 19.17 17.89
N VAL A 530 19.27 19.60 16.78
CA VAL A 530 18.54 20.87 16.71
C VAL A 530 17.35 20.89 17.68
N CYS A 531 16.61 19.76 17.81
CA CYS A 531 15.54 19.64 18.78
C CYS A 531 16.06 19.70 20.22
N MET A 532 17.20 19.06 20.54
CA MET A 532 17.81 19.15 21.86
C MET A 532 18.17 20.58 22.24
N GLU A 533 18.66 21.36 21.28
CA GLU A 533 19.02 22.76 21.52
C GLU A 533 17.79 23.66 21.60
N LEU A 534 16.87 23.59 20.65
CA LEU A 534 15.74 24.50 20.55
C LEU A 534 14.54 24.13 21.43
N ASP A 535 14.30 22.83 21.65
CA ASP A 535 13.15 22.37 22.45
C ASP A 535 13.48 22.21 23.95
N SER A 536 14.75 22.43 24.37
CA SER A 536 15.15 22.42 25.78
C SER A 536 14.48 23.55 26.56
N PRO A 537 14.07 23.31 27.82
CA PRO A 537 13.55 24.36 28.70
C PRO A 537 14.54 25.50 28.97
N SER A 538 15.83 25.21 28.91
CA SER A 538 16.92 26.20 29.14
C SER A 538 17.30 27.02 27.91
N PHE A 539 16.53 26.92 26.80
CA PHE A 539 16.85 27.65 25.58
C PHE A 539 16.70 29.17 25.78
N THR A 540 17.81 29.90 25.66
CA THR A 540 17.84 31.33 25.55
C THR A 540 18.03 31.71 24.08
N LYS A 541 17.26 32.68 23.58
CA LYS A 541 17.35 33.12 22.17
C LYS A 541 18.79 33.52 21.85
N PRO A 542 19.48 32.90 20.88
CA PRO A 542 20.80 33.33 20.49
C PRO A 542 20.75 34.69 19.84
N ALA A 543 21.79 35.52 20.07
CA ALA A 543 22.00 36.71 19.29
C ALA A 543 22.28 36.30 17.83
N PHE A 544 21.44 36.76 16.89
CA PHE A 544 21.51 36.34 15.48
C PHE A 544 22.76 36.87 14.80
N VAL A 545 23.62 36.00 14.32
CA VAL A 545 24.59 36.29 13.28
C VAL A 545 24.10 35.62 12.00
N LEU A 546 23.63 36.39 11.05
CA LEU A 546 23.24 35.91 9.71
C LEU A 546 24.50 35.46 8.95
N THR A 547 24.66 34.18 8.69
CA THR A 547 25.73 33.69 7.82
C THR A 547 25.27 33.76 6.37
N LYS A 548 25.91 34.62 5.56
CA LYS A 548 25.73 34.71 4.11
C LYS A 548 26.47 33.55 3.40
N ASP A 549 26.04 32.30 3.59
CA ASP A 549 26.51 31.23 2.76
C ASP A 549 25.49 30.98 1.62
N SER A 550 25.83 31.54 0.47
CA SER A 550 25.08 31.37 -0.77
C SER A 550 25.24 29.96 -1.37
N SER A 551 24.67 28.96 -0.75
CA SER A 551 24.41 27.70 -1.45
C SER A 551 23.09 27.80 -2.19
N SER A 552 23.11 27.77 -3.53
CA SER A 552 21.94 27.83 -4.40
C SER A 552 21.05 26.60 -4.15
N LEU A 553 20.23 26.66 -3.11
CA LEU A 553 19.08 25.78 -3.00
C LEU A 553 18.12 26.15 -4.14
N VAL A 554 17.70 25.16 -4.88
CA VAL A 554 16.76 25.26 -6.00
C VAL A 554 15.55 26.05 -5.54
N SER A 555 15.52 27.33 -5.90
CA SER A 555 14.36 28.18 -5.63
C SER A 555 13.19 27.57 -6.40
N LEU A 556 12.16 27.12 -5.68
CA LEU A 556 10.82 27.08 -6.20
C LEU A 556 10.62 28.40 -6.95
N ASN A 557 9.99 28.38 -8.12
CA ASN A 557 9.77 29.62 -8.86
C ASN A 557 8.84 30.54 -8.05
N LEU A 558 9.44 31.30 -7.12
CA LEU A 558 8.75 32.23 -6.22
C LEU A 558 8.57 33.63 -6.85
N ARG A 559 8.78 33.73 -8.18
CA ARG A 559 8.68 34.97 -8.93
C ARG A 559 7.35 35.70 -8.67
N LYS A 560 6.23 34.95 -8.79
CA LYS A 560 4.89 35.52 -8.54
C LYS A 560 4.72 36.02 -7.12
N ALA A 561 5.26 35.32 -6.12
CA ALA A 561 5.21 35.75 -4.73
C ALA A 561 6.02 37.02 -4.50
N ARG A 562 7.19 37.13 -5.14
CA ARG A 562 8.02 38.34 -5.10
C ARG A 562 7.31 39.53 -5.75
N GLU A 563 6.74 39.33 -6.95
CA GLU A 563 5.97 40.37 -7.65
C GLU A 563 4.77 40.86 -6.81
N ALA A 564 4.00 39.93 -6.22
CA ALA A 564 2.87 40.28 -5.34
C ALA A 564 3.31 40.98 -4.05
N LEU A 565 4.47 40.66 -3.48
CA LEU A 565 5.02 41.35 -2.30
C LEU A 565 5.49 42.77 -2.66
N ILE A 566 6.12 42.99 -3.80
CA ILE A 566 6.52 44.30 -4.29
C ILE A 566 5.29 45.17 -4.49
N GLU A 567 4.24 44.66 -5.13
CA GLU A 567 2.99 45.40 -5.34
C GLU A 567 2.30 45.76 -4.02
N LEU A 568 2.30 44.82 -3.04
CA LEU A 568 1.69 45.04 -1.73
C LEU A 568 2.46 46.02 -0.86
N LEU A 569 3.79 45.95 -0.83
CA LEU A 569 4.66 46.64 0.11
C LEU A 569 5.32 47.91 -0.47
N GLY A 570 5.27 48.05 -1.81
CA GLY A 570 5.74 49.21 -2.55
C GLY A 570 7.23 49.26 -2.87
N ASP A 571 8.09 48.49 -2.17
CA ASP A 571 9.54 48.42 -2.40
C ASP A 571 10.13 47.03 -2.08
N GLU A 572 11.17 46.64 -2.81
CA GLU A 572 11.96 45.44 -2.57
C GLU A 572 12.71 45.45 -1.23
N ASN A 573 13.02 46.62 -0.70
CA ASN A 573 13.70 46.75 0.59
C ASN A 573 12.81 46.41 1.81
N MET A 574 11.52 46.20 1.61
CA MET A 574 10.57 45.87 2.67
C MET A 574 10.58 44.40 3.06
N PHE A 575 11.25 43.52 2.30
CA PHE A 575 11.38 42.09 2.61
C PHE A 575 12.72 41.54 2.16
N GLN A 576 13.17 40.47 2.79
CA GLN A 576 14.37 39.74 2.40
C GLN A 576 13.97 38.36 1.88
N GLN A 577 14.50 37.95 0.70
CA GLN A 577 14.23 36.67 0.07
C GLN A 577 15.37 35.67 0.36
N ASN A 578 15.02 34.37 0.48
CA ASN A 578 15.95 33.25 0.65
C ASN A 578 16.84 33.40 1.90
N VAL A 579 16.23 33.72 3.04
CA VAL A 579 16.96 33.92 4.30
C VAL A 579 17.39 32.56 4.85
N GLN A 580 18.70 32.39 5.04
CA GLN A 580 19.26 31.25 5.76
C GLN A 580 19.43 31.59 7.23
N LEU A 581 18.92 30.70 8.08
CA LEU A 581 19.01 30.82 9.51
C LEU A 581 19.99 29.80 10.09
N PRO A 582 20.42 29.97 11.35
CA PRO A 582 21.11 28.93 12.10
C PRO A 582 20.37 27.57 12.01
N TYR A 583 21.09 26.48 12.21
CA TYR A 583 20.54 25.12 12.13
C TYR A 583 20.09 24.67 10.71
N LYS A 584 20.52 25.40 9.66
CA LYS A 584 20.15 25.17 8.26
C LYS A 584 18.65 25.32 7.98
N TYR A 585 17.94 26.12 8.77
CA TYR A 585 16.59 26.54 8.41
C TYR A 585 16.63 27.57 7.31
N HIS A 586 15.64 27.52 6.45
CA HIS A 586 15.48 28.43 5.32
C HIS A 586 14.08 29.03 5.36
N ILE A 587 13.99 30.34 5.16
CA ILE A 587 12.76 31.13 5.03
C ILE A 587 12.70 31.65 3.60
N ASP A 588 11.55 31.52 2.92
CA ASP A 588 11.40 31.98 1.55
C ASP A 588 11.36 33.51 1.48
N PHE A 589 10.59 34.16 2.38
CA PHE A 589 10.57 35.60 2.56
C PHE A 589 10.48 35.98 4.05
N GLU A 590 11.33 36.91 4.49
CA GLU A 590 11.28 37.51 5.80
C GLU A 590 10.74 38.96 5.69
N ILE A 591 9.81 39.30 6.57
CA ILE A 591 9.23 40.63 6.68
C ILE A 591 9.37 41.09 8.13
N LYS A 592 9.80 42.34 8.36
CA LYS A 592 9.87 42.96 9.69
C LYS A 592 8.69 43.93 9.87
N MET A 593 8.02 43.85 10.99
CA MET A 593 6.89 44.72 11.32
C MET A 593 7.14 45.45 12.64
N ASP A 594 6.43 46.56 12.81
CA ASP A 594 6.41 47.33 14.07
C ASP A 594 5.76 46.52 15.22
N SER A 595 5.85 47.03 16.44
CA SER A 595 5.27 46.44 17.65
C SER A 595 3.77 46.19 17.55
N ASP A 596 3.04 46.98 16.80
CA ASP A 596 1.58 46.90 16.64
C ASP A 596 1.16 46.04 15.47
N ARG A 597 2.11 45.50 14.69
CA ARG A 597 1.88 44.73 13.46
C ARG A 597 1.06 45.47 12.40
N LYS A 598 1.13 46.79 12.36
CA LYS A 598 0.39 47.62 11.41
C LYS A 598 1.25 48.10 10.25
N LYS A 599 2.57 48.26 10.45
CA LYS A 599 3.47 48.77 9.44
C LYS A 599 4.66 47.87 9.22
N VAL A 600 4.99 47.64 7.95
CA VAL A 600 6.22 46.93 7.56
C VAL A 600 7.39 47.92 7.65
N LEU A 601 8.49 47.46 8.20
CA LEU A 601 9.71 48.20 8.36
C LEU A 601 10.72 47.82 7.28
N PRO A 602 11.45 48.79 6.69
CA PRO A 602 12.51 48.46 5.73
C PRO A 602 13.62 47.64 6.40
N ILE A 603 14.18 46.69 5.69
CA ILE A 603 15.28 45.91 6.18
C ILE A 603 16.58 46.71 5.95
N PRO A 604 17.31 47.10 6.98
CA PRO A 604 18.55 47.86 6.83
C PRO A 604 19.62 46.99 6.14
N ALA A 605 20.46 47.61 5.33
CA ALA A 605 21.56 46.95 4.63
C ALA A 605 22.66 46.39 5.56
N THR A 606 22.66 46.81 6.83
CA THR A 606 23.59 46.37 7.89
C THR A 606 22.82 45.77 9.05
N ASP A 607 23.22 44.57 9.48
CA ASP A 607 22.64 43.81 10.59
C ASP A 607 23.03 44.41 11.96
N ASP A 608 22.59 45.62 12.25
CA ASP A 608 22.73 46.17 13.59
C ASP A 608 21.36 46.22 14.28
N HIS A 609 21.31 45.46 15.37
CA HIS A 609 20.46 45.57 16.55
C HIS A 609 19.20 44.70 16.68
N THR A 610 19.32 43.90 17.68
CA THR A 610 18.35 43.28 18.60
C THR A 610 17.33 44.28 19.18
N ASP A 611 16.52 44.92 18.34
CA ASP A 611 15.38 45.68 18.83
C ASP A 611 14.26 44.69 19.18
N SER A 612 14.02 44.48 20.48
CA SER A 612 13.02 43.59 21.05
C SER A 612 11.57 44.00 20.70
N SER A 613 11.39 45.16 20.04
CA SER A 613 10.10 45.69 19.62
C SER A 613 9.67 45.27 18.20
N VAL A 614 10.53 44.58 17.43
CA VAL A 614 10.26 44.23 16.03
C VAL A 614 9.68 42.84 15.91
N HIS A 615 8.50 42.73 15.30
CA HIS A 615 7.92 41.43 14.92
C HIS A 615 8.47 40.90 13.59
N ARG A 616 9.02 39.71 13.58
CA ARG A 616 9.54 39.07 12.37
C ARG A 616 8.53 38.05 11.82
N LEU A 617 8.12 38.23 10.57
CA LEU A 617 7.27 37.26 9.86
C LEU A 617 8.13 36.38 8.94
N ALA A 618 7.86 35.10 8.95
CA ALA A 618 8.46 34.12 8.05
C ALA A 618 7.40 33.54 7.11
N LEU A 619 7.43 33.92 5.84
CA LEU A 619 6.56 33.31 4.83
C LEU A 619 7.26 32.09 4.26
N LEU A 620 6.55 30.95 4.26
CA LEU A 620 7.01 29.69 3.72
C LEU A 620 6.03 29.20 2.65
N PHE A 621 6.50 29.08 1.41
CA PHE A 621 5.75 28.52 0.29
C PHE A 621 5.96 27.01 0.22
N VAL A 622 4.96 26.25 0.62
CA VAL A 622 5.08 24.84 0.92
C VAL A 622 4.30 24.01 -0.10
N PRO A 623 4.84 22.87 -0.57
CA PRO A 623 4.12 21.98 -1.48
C PRO A 623 2.94 21.29 -0.76
N PRO A 624 1.88 20.89 -1.49
CA PRO A 624 0.75 20.16 -0.90
C PRO A 624 1.13 18.87 -0.16
N SER A 625 2.25 18.27 -0.53
CA SER A 625 2.76 17.04 0.11
C SER A 625 3.28 17.25 1.54
N ALA A 626 3.46 18.51 1.98
CA ALA A 626 3.85 18.81 3.35
C ALA A 626 2.67 18.96 4.32
N PHE A 627 1.45 18.93 3.81
CA PHE A 627 0.20 18.95 4.58
C PHE A 627 -0.47 17.59 4.59
N CYS A 628 -1.35 17.38 5.56
CA CYS A 628 -2.21 16.20 5.58
C CYS A 628 -3.27 16.30 4.47
N LEU A 629 -3.62 15.15 3.90
CA LEU A 629 -4.57 15.05 2.79
C LEU A 629 -5.93 15.63 3.17
N GLY A 630 -6.43 16.56 2.34
CA GLY A 630 -7.73 17.19 2.54
C GLY A 630 -7.77 18.29 3.62
N SER A 631 -6.63 18.63 4.22
CA SER A 631 -6.56 19.64 5.28
C SER A 631 -5.38 20.59 5.10
N THR A 632 -5.36 21.67 5.88
CA THR A 632 -4.22 22.59 6.02
C THR A 632 -3.34 22.23 7.22
N HIS A 633 -3.57 21.08 7.83
CA HIS A 633 -2.77 20.60 8.95
C HIS A 633 -1.36 20.19 8.48
N PRO A 634 -0.28 20.77 9.04
CA PRO A 634 1.09 20.47 8.61
C PRO A 634 1.50 19.06 9.07
N GLN A 635 2.18 18.31 8.22
CA GLN A 635 2.83 17.07 8.61
C GLN A 635 3.98 17.36 9.59
N GLY A 636 4.41 16.35 10.35
CA GLY A 636 5.32 16.49 11.48
C GLY A 636 6.60 17.27 11.20
N LYS A 637 7.28 17.02 10.08
CA LYS A 637 8.50 17.75 9.71
C LYS A 637 8.25 19.27 9.55
N LEU A 638 7.14 19.62 8.90
CA LEU A 638 6.76 21.02 8.72
C LEU A 638 6.30 21.66 10.04
N ALA A 639 5.56 20.90 10.86
CA ALA A 639 5.15 21.33 12.19
C ALA A 639 6.37 21.59 13.10
N MET A 640 7.36 20.68 13.09
CA MET A 640 8.63 20.86 13.80
C MET A 640 9.35 22.15 13.32
N LYS A 641 9.50 22.34 11.98
CA LYS A 641 10.09 23.55 11.43
C LYS A 641 9.35 24.82 11.90
N LYS A 642 8.00 24.80 11.83
CA LYS A 642 7.18 25.92 12.32
C LYS A 642 7.42 26.18 13.81
N ARG A 643 7.43 25.16 14.66
CA ARG A 643 7.69 25.26 16.10
C ARG A 643 9.07 25.88 16.38
N HIS A 644 10.12 25.42 15.70
CA HIS A 644 11.47 25.94 15.88
C HIS A 644 11.59 27.40 15.41
N LEU A 645 11.01 27.76 14.27
CA LEU A 645 11.01 29.14 13.81
C LEU A 645 10.26 30.05 14.79
N ASN A 646 9.14 29.59 15.37
CA ASN A 646 8.44 30.36 16.41
C ASN A 646 9.33 30.60 17.65
N LYS A 647 10.09 29.55 18.08
CA LYS A 647 11.05 29.68 19.18
C LYS A 647 12.21 30.67 18.87
N LEU A 648 12.61 30.72 17.60
CA LEU A 648 13.59 31.67 17.11
C LEU A 648 13.03 33.09 16.98
N GLY A 649 11.76 33.34 17.31
CA GLY A 649 11.13 34.63 17.32
C GLY A 649 10.40 35.01 16.03
N TYR A 650 10.21 34.07 15.12
CA TYR A 650 9.45 34.33 13.89
C TYR A 650 7.98 33.99 14.06
N HIS A 651 7.10 34.78 13.54
CA HIS A 651 5.70 34.40 13.28
C HIS A 651 5.63 33.73 11.90
N VAL A 652 5.26 32.43 11.85
CA VAL A 652 5.35 31.64 10.63
C VAL A 652 4.02 31.58 9.90
N ILE A 653 4.01 32.06 8.66
CA ILE A 653 2.89 32.03 7.73
C ILE A 653 3.17 30.93 6.69
N LEU A 654 2.32 29.88 6.67
CA LEU A 654 2.41 28.81 5.68
C LEU A 654 1.51 29.12 4.50
N VAL A 655 2.08 29.15 3.30
CA VAL A 655 1.35 29.37 2.04
C VAL A 655 1.42 28.10 1.20
N LEU A 656 0.25 27.59 0.78
CA LEU A 656 0.17 26.44 -0.11
C LEU A 656 0.57 26.88 -1.53
N ASN A 657 1.79 26.56 -1.93
CA ASN A 657 2.39 27.05 -3.18
C ASN A 657 1.52 26.76 -4.40
N LYS A 658 0.96 25.54 -4.53
CA LYS A 658 0.11 25.19 -5.67
C LYS A 658 -1.10 26.14 -5.79
N LYS A 659 -1.84 26.32 -4.70
CA LYS A 659 -3.02 27.18 -4.67
C LYS A 659 -2.67 28.63 -4.98
N PHE A 660 -1.53 29.11 -4.43
CA PHE A 660 -1.05 30.46 -4.68
C PHE A 660 -0.66 30.70 -6.14
N GLN A 661 -0.04 29.72 -6.81
CA GLN A 661 0.30 29.82 -8.23
C GLN A 661 -0.93 29.85 -9.15
N GLU A 662 -2.03 29.22 -8.75
CA GLU A 662 -3.29 29.18 -9.49
C GLU A 662 -4.15 30.45 -9.35
N MET A 663 -3.88 31.34 -8.38
CA MET A 663 -4.59 32.62 -8.18
C MET A 663 -4.28 33.62 -9.30
N THR A 664 -5.12 34.66 -9.48
CA THR A 664 -4.76 35.84 -10.28
C THR A 664 -3.68 36.68 -9.54
N ASN A 665 -3.09 37.67 -10.17
CA ASN A 665 -2.11 38.49 -9.47
C ASN A 665 -2.79 39.35 -8.38
N GLU A 666 -3.95 39.91 -8.67
CA GLU A 666 -4.76 40.71 -7.73
C GLU A 666 -5.18 39.87 -6.50
N ASP A 667 -5.73 38.65 -6.72
CA ASP A 667 -6.07 37.74 -5.65
C ASP A 667 -4.85 37.32 -4.80
N ALA A 668 -3.69 37.18 -5.43
CA ALA A 668 -2.45 36.81 -4.74
C ALA A 668 -1.98 37.95 -3.81
N VAL A 669 -2.09 39.21 -4.25
CA VAL A 669 -1.79 40.42 -3.44
C VAL A 669 -2.77 40.50 -2.27
N GLU A 670 -4.07 40.38 -2.51
CA GLU A 670 -5.08 40.41 -1.45
C GLU A 670 -4.94 39.25 -0.45
N PHE A 671 -4.65 38.06 -0.94
CA PHE A 671 -4.35 36.92 -0.08
C PHE A 671 -3.16 37.16 0.84
N LEU A 672 -2.05 37.71 0.32
CA LEU A 672 -0.87 38.04 1.14
C LEU A 672 -1.18 39.17 2.10
N LYS A 673 -1.93 40.21 1.68
CA LYS A 673 -2.38 41.31 2.55
C LYS A 673 -3.16 40.77 3.76
N GLY A 674 -4.15 39.90 3.54
CA GLY A 674 -4.94 39.29 4.63
C GLY A 674 -4.12 38.36 5.54
N LYS A 675 -2.96 37.84 5.07
CA LYS A 675 -2.06 37.04 5.90
C LYS A 675 -1.04 37.84 6.68
N ILE A 676 -0.57 38.93 6.11
CA ILE A 676 0.43 39.84 6.73
C ILE A 676 -0.23 40.81 7.70
N TYR A 677 -1.43 41.32 7.36
CA TYR A 677 -2.22 42.28 8.16
C TYR A 677 -3.57 41.66 8.57
N PRO A 678 -3.62 40.69 9.50
CA PRO A 678 -4.88 40.14 9.96
C PRO A 678 -5.71 41.19 10.68
N GLU A 679 -6.97 41.39 10.26
CA GLU A 679 -7.88 42.38 10.84
C GLU A 679 -8.19 42.14 12.33
N ASN A 680 -8.06 40.91 12.80
CA ASN A 680 -8.06 40.53 14.21
C ASN A 680 -6.84 39.61 14.46
N PRO A 681 -5.81 40.09 15.14
CA PRO A 681 -4.70 39.22 15.53
C PRO A 681 -5.26 38.17 16.49
N SER A 682 -5.37 36.92 16.02
CA SER A 682 -5.59 35.79 16.92
C SER A 682 -4.53 35.89 18.01
N PRO A 683 -4.89 35.83 19.30
CA PRO A 683 -3.88 35.84 20.36
C PRO A 683 -2.87 34.75 20.06
N PRO A 684 -1.57 34.96 20.31
CA PRO A 684 -0.60 33.89 20.21
C PRO A 684 -1.18 32.74 21.02
N SER A 685 -1.24 31.55 20.42
CA SER A 685 -1.63 30.36 21.15
C SER A 685 -0.60 30.15 22.26
N GLU A 686 -0.83 30.83 23.36
CA GLU A 686 -0.14 30.61 24.62
C GLU A 686 -0.39 29.15 24.98
N VAL A 687 0.65 28.37 24.87
CA VAL A 687 0.80 27.19 25.68
C VAL A 687 0.83 27.72 27.12
N THR A 688 -0.34 27.90 27.70
CA THR A 688 -0.47 28.17 29.14
C THR A 688 0.05 26.90 29.84
N MET A 689 1.31 26.98 30.26
CA MET A 689 1.74 26.25 31.44
C MET A 689 0.97 26.89 32.62
N GLN A 690 -0.15 26.33 32.97
CA GLN A 690 -0.66 26.51 34.32
C GLN A 690 0.02 25.45 35.17
N ASP A 691 1.08 25.87 35.85
CA ASP A 691 1.50 25.30 37.12
C ASP A 691 0.29 25.42 38.07
N ASN A 692 -0.30 24.30 38.41
CA ASN A 692 -1.10 24.18 39.60
C ASN A 692 -0.51 23.08 40.50
N ASN A 693 -0.15 23.53 41.70
CA ASN A 693 0.29 22.82 42.91
C ASN A 693 -0.33 21.45 43.14
#